data_ace52d4ba2db4aa19f3dcc3b73f4695b
#
_entry.id   ace52d4ba2db4aa19f3dcc3b73f4695b
#
_cell.length_a   1.000
_cell.length_b   1.000
_cell.length_c   1.000
_cell.angle_alpha   90.00
_cell.angle_beta   90.00
_cell.angle_gamma   90.00
#
_symmetry.space_group_name_H-M   'P 1'
#
loop_
_entity.id
_entity.type
_entity.pdbx_description
1 polymer ?
#
loop_
_entity_poly.entity_id
_entity_poly.type
_entity_poly.pdbx_seq_one_letter_code
_entity_poly.pdbx_strand_id
1 'polypeptide(L)'
;MAEPRVFLKENRGRIEENYLEQAKNLPRVFAPVDEKLQKCTEEVALACKYLYAFMPYSDIGNYPFGVFLDYAENGVNLWKENPQVADLPEEIFLNYVLFHRVNEEEIAQCRTYFRTEIGSRIQGMNFREAALEVNYWCAEEATYHCTDDRTLSAISVYRRGNGRCGEESVFTVNALRSVGVPARQVYAPKWSHCDDNHAWVEIWCDGKWYFLGACEPEEILNKGWFTNASSRAMMIHSRVFDTKIPEGEVIGTDGMVTMLNELKRYAVTKEITVTVKDAQGLPTEKAEVSFEVLNYSEYAPIAEKKTDSKGTARLTTGLGSLHISARMCSDGEWFYAETVMNTEKEDNCEICLVPQDKRNDGESEKWTAADIFAPHDAPVNTDMPTPEQKAKGNKRLAAANAHREQKVRNWSNPECERFLEKKVNRIEEAIAASYREDLLRVLTEKDRTDCISDVLEEHLELAIPYHGMMKKDTFVSYVLNPRVDDEVLQKYRREIKKHFSRAEKQELRDDPSRIWNLIEKAIVSRPEKERSSVITTPAGCIRTCTGSFLSKKILFVAIARTLGVAARLNPHDRSMEYMENGRFVPVLARTEKNCTLILKAGETVQWKYFQNWSIAKLENGRYTSLKLGAENFEDQILNLPLESGNYRILTSNRLPNGNMFANEYHFEIQPGETKEIELVLREADLEDMLENISMPEFMLKTEDGTEVKASDLTADGKHILMFLEEEKEPTEHILNEMMEQEEAFAGYAEQIIFVVRSKEALETPTLSKTLAKLKNIQIYYDDFSEIINTLGRRMYVDPDKLPLIIVTNGTLNGIYATSGYNVGTGDMLLRLM
;
A
#
# COMPACT_ATOMS: atom_id res chain seq x y z
N MET A 1 -11.35 -3.58 -50.54
CA MET A 1 -10.23 -3.06 -49.74
C MET A 1 -10.88 -2.52 -48.51
N ALA A 2 -10.47 -2.99 -47.33
CA ALA A 2 -10.95 -2.39 -46.09
C ALA A 2 -10.52 -0.92 -46.05
N GLU A 3 -11.37 -0.02 -45.56
CA GLU A 3 -11.00 1.38 -45.33
C GLU A 3 -9.76 1.45 -44.44
N PRO A 4 -8.79 2.35 -44.71
CA PRO A 4 -7.64 2.51 -43.83
C PRO A 4 -8.12 2.88 -42.42
N ARG A 5 -7.63 2.15 -41.43
CA ARG A 5 -7.93 2.44 -40.02
C ARG A 5 -7.41 3.83 -39.64
N VAL A 6 -8.23 4.62 -39.03
CA VAL A 6 -7.89 5.96 -38.53
C VAL A 6 -7.60 5.87 -37.05
N PHE A 7 -6.43 6.32 -36.62
CA PHE A 7 -5.99 6.30 -35.23
C PHE A 7 -6.90 7.18 -34.34
N LEU A 8 -7.48 6.61 -33.31
CA LEU A 8 -8.36 7.26 -32.30
C LEU A 8 -9.50 8.08 -32.93
N LYS A 9 -10.14 7.53 -33.95
CA LYS A 9 -11.21 8.21 -34.72
C LYS A 9 -12.38 8.66 -33.83
N GLU A 10 -12.80 7.80 -32.90
CA GLU A 10 -13.99 8.05 -32.05
C GLU A 10 -13.70 9.06 -30.93
N ASN A 11 -12.47 9.08 -30.42
CA ASN A 11 -12.09 9.92 -29.28
C ASN A 11 -11.36 11.21 -29.66
N ARG A 12 -11.02 11.43 -30.93
CA ARG A 12 -10.24 12.59 -31.39
C ARG A 12 -10.82 13.92 -30.91
N GLY A 13 -12.10 14.18 -31.10
CA GLY A 13 -12.75 15.42 -30.71
C GLY A 13 -12.67 15.67 -29.20
N ARG A 14 -12.98 14.66 -28.42
CA ARG A 14 -12.90 14.69 -26.96
C ARG A 14 -11.46 14.96 -26.45
N ILE A 15 -10.47 14.33 -27.06
CA ILE A 15 -9.06 14.52 -26.71
C ILE A 15 -8.64 15.97 -26.98
N GLU A 16 -8.96 16.50 -28.16
CA GLU A 16 -8.62 17.88 -28.54
C GLU A 16 -9.29 18.92 -27.60
N GLU A 17 -10.58 18.72 -27.29
CA GLU A 17 -11.32 19.61 -26.40
C GLU A 17 -10.73 19.65 -24.98
N ASN A 18 -10.48 18.47 -24.38
CA ASN A 18 -9.89 18.38 -23.03
C ASN A 18 -8.44 18.92 -23.01
N TYR A 19 -7.65 18.63 -24.06
CA TYR A 19 -6.31 19.19 -24.18
C TYR A 19 -6.31 20.71 -24.19
N LEU A 20 -7.19 21.33 -24.99
CA LEU A 20 -7.35 22.78 -25.07
C LEU A 20 -7.81 23.40 -23.76
N GLU A 21 -8.68 22.71 -23.01
CA GLU A 21 -9.08 23.13 -21.66
C GLU A 21 -7.88 23.19 -20.72
N GLN A 22 -7.04 22.13 -20.68
CA GLN A 22 -5.85 22.13 -19.83
C GLN A 22 -4.83 23.17 -20.27
N ALA A 23 -4.63 23.34 -21.57
CA ALA A 23 -3.74 24.37 -22.11
C ALA A 23 -4.17 25.80 -21.74
N LYS A 24 -5.48 26.04 -21.70
CA LYS A 24 -6.04 27.33 -21.23
C LYS A 24 -5.78 27.54 -19.74
N ASN A 25 -5.84 26.48 -18.93
CA ASN A 25 -5.60 26.56 -17.48
C ASN A 25 -4.11 26.72 -17.14
N LEU A 26 -3.19 26.11 -17.92
CA LEU A 26 -1.75 26.11 -17.69
C LEU A 26 -0.95 26.62 -18.92
N PRO A 27 -1.21 27.83 -19.45
CA PRO A 27 -0.67 28.27 -20.74
C PRO A 27 0.85 28.30 -20.78
N ARG A 28 1.53 28.64 -19.67
CA ARG A 28 3.00 28.68 -19.60
C ARG A 28 3.65 27.31 -19.72
N VAL A 29 2.96 26.26 -19.30
CA VAL A 29 3.44 24.87 -19.39
C VAL A 29 3.13 24.28 -20.75
N PHE A 30 1.95 24.57 -21.33
CA PHE A 30 1.51 24.01 -22.58
C PHE A 30 2.15 24.66 -23.81
N ALA A 31 2.53 25.93 -23.79
CA ALA A 31 3.19 26.56 -24.94
C ALA A 31 4.47 25.81 -25.39
N PRO A 32 5.41 25.43 -24.51
CA PRO A 32 6.54 24.59 -24.90
C PRO A 32 6.15 23.17 -25.33
N VAL A 33 5.03 22.61 -24.86
CA VAL A 33 4.49 21.32 -25.27
C VAL A 33 3.98 21.42 -26.71
N ASP A 34 3.22 22.45 -27.05
CA ASP A 34 2.71 22.71 -28.41
C ASP A 34 3.84 22.81 -29.46
N GLU A 35 4.94 23.48 -29.12
CA GLU A 35 6.13 23.57 -30.01
C GLU A 35 6.75 22.18 -30.26
N LYS A 36 6.70 21.27 -29.28
CA LYS A 36 7.23 19.91 -29.43
C LYS A 36 6.27 19.02 -30.20
N LEU A 37 4.96 19.16 -29.97
CA LEU A 37 3.93 18.42 -30.70
C LEU A 37 3.98 18.67 -32.20
N GLN A 38 4.32 19.89 -32.63
CA GLN A 38 4.50 20.23 -34.05
C GLN A 38 5.63 19.44 -34.75
N LYS A 39 6.53 18.81 -33.98
CA LYS A 39 7.62 17.99 -34.50
C LYS A 39 7.29 16.49 -34.54
N CYS A 40 6.15 16.10 -33.98
CA CYS A 40 5.67 14.73 -33.95
C CYS A 40 4.81 14.39 -35.17
N THR A 41 4.63 13.11 -35.48
CA THR A 41 3.59 12.69 -36.44
C THR A 41 2.21 12.99 -35.85
N GLU A 42 1.18 13.03 -36.73
CA GLU A 42 -0.17 13.36 -36.30
C GLU A 42 -0.68 12.41 -35.21
N GLU A 43 -0.43 11.09 -35.36
CA GLU A 43 -0.87 10.09 -34.40
C GLU A 43 -0.13 10.23 -33.05
N VAL A 44 1.20 10.46 -33.08
CA VAL A 44 2.00 10.64 -31.87
C VAL A 44 1.59 11.94 -31.17
N ALA A 45 1.33 13.02 -31.91
CA ALA A 45 0.82 14.26 -31.35
C ALA A 45 -0.54 14.05 -30.68
N LEU A 46 -1.46 13.30 -31.31
CA LEU A 46 -2.76 12.99 -30.74
C LEU A 46 -2.65 12.11 -29.49
N ALA A 47 -1.76 11.11 -29.48
CA ALA A 47 -1.47 10.30 -28.30
C ALA A 47 -0.89 11.13 -27.14
N CYS A 48 0.06 12.03 -27.42
CA CYS A 48 0.57 12.96 -26.41
C CYS A 48 -0.53 13.86 -25.88
N LYS A 49 -1.40 14.42 -26.75
CA LYS A 49 -2.54 15.23 -26.32
C LYS A 49 -3.48 14.46 -25.39
N TYR A 50 -3.74 13.17 -25.65
CA TYR A 50 -4.50 12.34 -24.75
C TYR A 50 -3.86 12.27 -23.36
N LEU A 51 -2.56 12.00 -23.27
CA LEU A 51 -1.86 11.95 -21.99
C LEU A 51 -1.99 13.27 -21.25
N TYR A 52 -1.69 14.40 -21.91
CA TYR A 52 -1.78 15.75 -21.31
C TYR A 52 -3.21 16.21 -20.96
N ALA A 53 -4.23 15.68 -21.64
CA ALA A 53 -5.63 15.99 -21.38
C ALA A 53 -6.14 15.34 -20.07
N PHE A 54 -5.59 14.17 -19.70
CA PHE A 54 -6.14 13.34 -18.63
C PHE A 54 -5.14 13.01 -17.50
N MET A 55 -3.92 13.56 -17.55
CA MET A 55 -2.96 13.40 -16.44
C MET A 55 -3.19 14.43 -15.34
N PRO A 56 -2.88 14.08 -14.06
CA PRO A 56 -2.88 15.04 -12.96
C PRO A 56 -1.94 16.22 -13.19
N TYR A 57 -2.24 17.39 -12.63
CA TYR A 57 -1.37 18.57 -12.72
C TYR A 57 0.00 18.34 -12.09
N SER A 58 0.08 17.49 -11.07
CA SER A 58 1.35 17.00 -10.53
C SER A 58 2.23 16.35 -11.62
N ASP A 59 1.67 15.50 -12.49
CA ASP A 59 2.43 14.89 -13.58
C ASP A 59 2.91 15.92 -14.60
N ILE A 60 2.01 16.84 -14.98
CA ILE A 60 2.35 17.95 -15.89
C ILE A 60 3.51 18.81 -15.32
N GLY A 61 3.48 19.06 -14.01
CA GLY A 61 4.51 19.82 -13.32
C GLY A 61 5.80 19.06 -13.06
N ASN A 62 5.73 17.78 -12.74
CA ASN A 62 6.88 17.01 -12.29
C ASN A 62 7.76 16.49 -13.42
N TYR A 63 7.19 16.14 -14.58
CA TYR A 63 7.92 15.41 -15.61
C TYR A 63 8.09 16.18 -16.93
N PRO A 64 9.23 16.03 -17.61
CA PRO A 64 9.44 16.66 -18.91
C PRO A 64 8.69 15.91 -20.01
N PHE A 65 8.33 16.64 -21.10
CA PHE A 65 7.62 16.11 -22.27
C PHE A 65 8.21 14.80 -22.83
N GLY A 66 9.54 14.65 -22.83
CA GLY A 66 10.20 13.44 -23.38
C GLY A 66 9.84 12.15 -22.65
N VAL A 67 9.40 12.24 -21.38
CA VAL A 67 8.89 11.07 -20.64
C VAL A 67 7.60 10.59 -21.28
N PHE A 68 6.63 11.48 -21.48
CA PHE A 68 5.33 11.14 -22.07
C PHE A 68 5.42 10.79 -23.56
N LEU A 69 6.41 11.34 -24.25
CA LEU A 69 6.67 11.00 -25.64
C LEU A 69 7.02 9.51 -25.82
N ASP A 70 7.80 8.89 -24.91
CA ASP A 70 8.11 7.46 -24.92
C ASP A 70 6.83 6.60 -24.87
N TYR A 71 5.87 6.97 -24.02
CA TYR A 71 4.58 6.29 -23.93
C TYR A 71 3.74 6.45 -25.21
N ALA A 72 3.69 7.66 -25.74
CA ALA A 72 2.94 7.97 -26.96
C ALA A 72 3.51 7.27 -28.19
N GLU A 73 4.82 7.33 -28.41
CA GLU A 73 5.51 6.66 -29.53
C GLU A 73 5.35 5.15 -29.45
N ASN A 74 5.56 4.55 -28.27
CA ASN A 74 5.37 3.12 -28.09
C ASN A 74 3.93 2.70 -28.41
N GLY A 75 2.92 3.42 -27.88
CA GLY A 75 1.51 3.13 -28.12
C GLY A 75 1.13 3.23 -29.61
N VAL A 76 1.57 4.27 -30.30
CA VAL A 76 1.32 4.45 -31.75
C VAL A 76 2.01 3.36 -32.58
N ASN A 77 3.25 2.99 -32.23
CA ASN A 77 3.96 1.93 -32.91
C ASN A 77 3.28 0.57 -32.71
N LEU A 78 2.82 0.26 -31.51
CA LEU A 78 2.04 -0.95 -31.24
C LEU A 78 0.75 -1.00 -32.05
N TRP A 79 0.00 0.10 -32.10
CA TRP A 79 -1.21 0.18 -32.90
C TRP A 79 -0.95 -0.03 -34.40
N LYS A 80 0.17 0.49 -34.92
CA LYS A 80 0.55 0.32 -36.33
C LYS A 80 1.03 -1.09 -36.66
N GLU A 81 1.77 -1.74 -35.78
CA GLU A 81 2.50 -2.97 -36.04
C GLU A 81 1.80 -4.24 -35.57
N ASN A 82 0.94 -4.14 -34.57
CA ASN A 82 0.22 -5.27 -33.97
C ASN A 82 -1.29 -5.21 -34.28
N PRO A 83 -1.80 -6.09 -35.18
CA PRO A 83 -3.23 -6.12 -35.50
C PRO A 83 -4.14 -6.34 -34.29
N GLN A 84 -3.72 -7.13 -33.30
CA GLN A 84 -4.50 -7.36 -32.08
C GLN A 84 -4.69 -6.05 -31.27
N VAL A 85 -3.65 -5.20 -31.23
CA VAL A 85 -3.72 -3.88 -30.56
C VAL A 85 -4.59 -2.92 -31.36
N ALA A 86 -4.49 -2.95 -32.68
CA ALA A 86 -5.29 -2.10 -33.58
C ALA A 86 -6.79 -2.46 -33.57
N ASP A 87 -7.14 -3.69 -33.17
CA ASP A 87 -8.50 -4.20 -33.06
C ASP A 87 -9.13 -3.97 -31.67
N LEU A 88 -8.37 -3.43 -30.70
CA LEU A 88 -8.90 -3.10 -29.37
C LEU A 88 -9.95 -1.98 -29.46
N PRO A 89 -11.00 -2.02 -28.63
CA PRO A 89 -11.83 -0.85 -28.39
C PRO A 89 -10.94 0.35 -27.97
N GLU A 90 -11.23 1.54 -28.52
CA GLU A 90 -10.37 2.72 -28.26
C GLU A 90 -10.22 3.01 -26.77
N GLU A 91 -11.25 2.81 -25.96
CA GLU A 91 -11.21 3.03 -24.50
C GLU A 91 -10.24 2.05 -23.81
N ILE A 92 -10.21 0.79 -24.25
CA ILE A 92 -9.26 -0.21 -23.71
C ILE A 92 -7.83 0.16 -24.12
N PHE A 93 -7.62 0.56 -25.35
CA PHE A 93 -6.32 1.00 -25.82
C PHE A 93 -5.85 2.26 -25.06
N LEU A 94 -6.69 3.27 -24.95
CA LEU A 94 -6.38 4.54 -24.32
C LEU A 94 -6.02 4.36 -22.83
N ASN A 95 -6.88 3.71 -22.05
CA ASN A 95 -6.72 3.60 -20.61
C ASN A 95 -5.70 2.53 -20.18
N TYR A 96 -5.57 1.43 -20.94
CA TYR A 96 -4.89 0.23 -20.47
C TYR A 96 -3.70 -0.22 -21.33
N VAL A 97 -3.40 0.50 -22.41
CA VAL A 97 -2.18 0.34 -23.21
C VAL A 97 -1.40 1.65 -23.25
N LEU A 98 -2.04 2.75 -23.68
CA LEU A 98 -1.39 4.03 -23.92
C LEU A 98 -1.08 4.80 -22.63
N PHE A 99 -2.05 4.90 -21.69
CA PHE A 99 -1.93 5.75 -20.52
C PHE A 99 -0.70 5.42 -19.67
N HIS A 100 0.00 6.46 -19.22
CA HIS A 100 1.30 6.32 -18.56
C HIS A 100 1.20 5.86 -17.11
N ARG A 101 0.21 6.35 -16.37
CA ARG A 101 0.08 6.10 -14.92
C ARG A 101 -0.68 4.81 -14.61
N VAL A 102 -0.23 4.12 -13.60
CA VAL A 102 -0.86 2.90 -13.06
C VAL A 102 -1.46 3.18 -11.69
N ASN A 103 -0.66 3.79 -10.81
CA ASN A 103 -1.04 4.14 -9.44
C ASN A 103 -0.46 5.53 -9.05
N GLU A 104 0.30 5.61 -7.96
CA GLU A 104 1.00 6.81 -7.47
C GLU A 104 2.52 6.79 -7.73
N GLU A 105 2.96 5.87 -8.55
CA GLU A 105 4.36 5.65 -8.86
C GLU A 105 5.05 6.88 -9.46
N GLU A 106 6.36 6.95 -9.29
CA GLU A 106 7.19 7.83 -10.07
C GLU A 106 7.15 7.45 -11.56
N ILE A 107 7.03 8.44 -12.45
CA ILE A 107 6.95 8.21 -13.89
C ILE A 107 8.32 8.41 -14.55
N ALA A 108 8.75 7.42 -15.31
CA ALA A 108 10.00 7.44 -16.08
C ALA A 108 9.80 6.76 -17.44
N GLN A 109 10.69 7.06 -18.39
CA GLN A 109 10.73 6.36 -19.66
C GLN A 109 11.01 4.87 -19.42
N CYS A 110 10.14 4.00 -19.94
CA CYS A 110 10.30 2.55 -19.77
C CYS A 110 9.67 1.74 -20.90
N ARG A 111 8.71 2.29 -21.65
CA ARG A 111 7.90 1.52 -22.60
C ARG A 111 8.71 1.01 -23.78
N THR A 112 9.50 1.86 -24.42
CA THR A 112 10.37 1.48 -25.52
C THR A 112 11.45 0.50 -25.07
N TYR A 113 12.00 0.70 -23.88
CA TYR A 113 12.99 -0.20 -23.30
C TYR A 113 12.40 -1.60 -23.07
N PHE A 114 11.30 -1.72 -22.33
CA PHE A 114 10.66 -3.01 -22.03
C PHE A 114 10.19 -3.72 -23.30
N ARG A 115 9.66 -2.99 -24.29
CA ARG A 115 9.31 -3.56 -25.57
C ARG A 115 10.50 -4.22 -26.26
N THR A 116 11.67 -3.62 -26.19
CA THR A 116 12.90 -4.17 -26.78
C THR A 116 13.31 -5.46 -26.06
N GLU A 117 13.28 -5.49 -24.74
CA GLU A 117 13.67 -6.66 -23.95
C GLU A 117 12.68 -7.85 -24.11
N ILE A 118 11.38 -7.56 -24.17
CA ILE A 118 10.33 -8.59 -24.11
C ILE A 118 9.91 -9.05 -25.51
N GLY A 119 9.98 -8.18 -26.52
CA GLY A 119 9.32 -8.37 -27.82
C GLY A 119 9.64 -9.68 -28.52
N SER A 120 10.88 -10.16 -28.47
CA SER A 120 11.28 -11.43 -29.08
C SER A 120 10.68 -12.66 -28.35
N ARG A 121 10.39 -12.58 -27.09
CA ARG A 121 9.86 -13.68 -26.27
C ARG A 121 8.40 -13.99 -26.55
N ILE A 122 7.64 -12.97 -26.97
CA ILE A 122 6.18 -13.06 -27.16
C ILE A 122 5.77 -13.10 -28.63
N GLN A 123 6.72 -13.21 -29.56
CA GLN A 123 6.44 -13.18 -30.99
C GLN A 123 5.46 -14.29 -31.41
N GLY A 124 4.34 -13.89 -32.02
CA GLY A 124 3.28 -14.80 -32.47
C GLY A 124 2.27 -15.22 -31.38
N MET A 125 2.42 -14.76 -30.14
CA MET A 125 1.52 -15.05 -29.05
C MET A 125 0.26 -14.16 -29.09
N ASN A 126 -0.86 -14.69 -28.62
CA ASN A 126 -2.03 -13.90 -28.30
C ASN A 126 -1.85 -13.20 -26.96
N PHE A 127 -2.80 -12.32 -26.55
CA PHE A 127 -2.69 -11.55 -25.32
C PHE A 127 -2.61 -12.42 -24.04
N ARG A 128 -3.31 -13.57 -24.02
CA ARG A 128 -3.26 -14.52 -22.91
C ARG A 128 -1.89 -15.16 -22.76
N GLU A 129 -1.37 -15.68 -23.84
CA GLU A 129 -0.04 -16.32 -23.88
C GLU A 129 1.07 -15.29 -23.56
N ALA A 130 0.98 -14.11 -24.19
CA ALA A 130 1.92 -13.02 -23.94
C ALA A 130 1.89 -12.55 -22.47
N ALA A 131 0.72 -12.47 -21.85
CA ALA A 131 0.61 -12.05 -20.46
C ALA A 131 1.31 -13.02 -19.50
N LEU A 132 1.11 -14.33 -19.69
CA LEU A 132 1.78 -15.34 -18.87
C LEU A 132 3.31 -15.29 -19.07
N GLU A 133 3.78 -15.16 -20.32
CA GLU A 133 5.21 -15.08 -20.60
C GLU A 133 5.86 -13.79 -20.06
N VAL A 134 5.18 -12.65 -20.19
CA VAL A 134 5.65 -11.37 -19.62
C VAL A 134 5.73 -11.47 -18.09
N ASN A 135 4.79 -12.13 -17.42
CA ASN A 135 4.84 -12.28 -15.98
C ASN A 135 6.02 -13.17 -15.53
N TYR A 136 6.34 -14.21 -16.28
CA TYR A 136 7.58 -14.97 -16.06
C TYR A 136 8.83 -14.10 -16.23
N TRP A 137 8.88 -13.26 -17.28
CA TRP A 137 9.98 -12.31 -17.43
C TRP A 137 10.05 -11.33 -16.24
N CYS A 138 8.91 -10.82 -15.77
CA CYS A 138 8.89 -9.96 -14.59
C CYS A 138 9.44 -10.67 -13.34
N ALA A 139 9.10 -11.95 -13.14
CA ALA A 139 9.62 -12.75 -12.03
C ALA A 139 11.12 -13.08 -12.17
N GLU A 140 11.64 -13.15 -13.37
CA GLU A 140 13.09 -13.26 -13.62
C GLU A 140 13.83 -11.98 -13.22
N GLU A 141 13.16 -10.81 -13.28
CA GLU A 141 13.77 -9.50 -13.12
C GLU A 141 13.53 -8.87 -11.73
N ALA A 142 12.42 -9.15 -11.05
CA ALA A 142 12.09 -8.54 -9.76
C ALA A 142 11.37 -9.50 -8.82
N THR A 143 11.47 -9.24 -7.52
CA THR A 143 10.80 -9.96 -6.44
C THR A 143 10.30 -9.01 -5.36
N TYR A 144 9.46 -9.52 -4.46
CA TYR A 144 8.96 -8.76 -3.33
C TYR A 144 10.08 -8.34 -2.37
N HIS A 145 10.09 -7.07 -2.01
CA HIS A 145 10.87 -6.52 -0.91
C HIS A 145 10.27 -5.18 -0.46
N CYS A 146 9.95 -5.09 0.81
CA CYS A 146 9.35 -3.89 1.39
C CYS A 146 10.43 -3.02 2.06
N THR A 147 10.43 -1.71 1.77
CA THR A 147 11.28 -0.72 2.44
C THR A 147 10.45 0.46 2.96
N ASP A 148 10.33 1.56 2.21
CA ASP A 148 9.53 2.74 2.55
C ASP A 148 8.23 2.82 1.71
N ASP A 149 7.37 3.79 2.01
CA ASP A 149 6.05 3.92 1.37
C ASP A 149 6.08 4.54 -0.04
N ARG A 150 7.20 5.16 -0.45
CA ARG A 150 7.33 5.73 -1.80
C ARG A 150 7.25 4.65 -2.87
N THR A 151 6.50 4.88 -3.94
CA THR A 151 6.36 3.93 -5.06
C THR A 151 7.33 4.29 -6.18
N LEU A 152 8.32 3.40 -6.42
CA LEU A 152 9.32 3.55 -7.47
C LEU A 152 8.69 3.46 -8.88
N SER A 153 9.39 4.06 -9.87
CA SER A 153 9.05 3.86 -11.27
C SER A 153 9.29 2.42 -11.73
N ALA A 154 8.55 1.97 -12.74
CA ALA A 154 8.70 0.63 -13.31
C ALA A 154 10.15 0.30 -13.72
N ILE A 155 10.87 1.26 -14.29
CA ILE A 155 12.27 1.04 -14.69
C ILE A 155 13.22 0.97 -13.48
N SER A 156 12.91 1.64 -12.38
CA SER A 156 13.69 1.58 -11.13
C SER A 156 13.50 0.23 -10.45
N VAL A 157 12.27 -0.30 -10.41
CA VAL A 157 11.97 -1.67 -9.91
C VAL A 157 12.74 -2.70 -10.74
N TYR A 158 12.66 -2.61 -12.08
CA TYR A 158 13.42 -3.48 -12.97
C TYR A 158 14.93 -3.45 -12.67
N ARG A 159 15.52 -2.26 -12.55
CA ARG A 159 16.98 -2.11 -12.34
C ARG A 159 17.41 -2.67 -10.98
N ARG A 160 16.65 -2.36 -9.93
CA ARG A 160 16.94 -2.80 -8.56
C ARG A 160 16.70 -4.30 -8.37
N GLY A 161 15.72 -4.87 -9.08
CA GLY A 161 15.34 -6.28 -9.00
C GLY A 161 14.40 -6.61 -7.84
N ASN A 162 13.82 -5.60 -7.18
CA ASN A 162 12.84 -5.82 -6.13
C ASN A 162 11.92 -4.62 -5.90
N GLY A 163 10.79 -4.87 -5.26
CA GLY A 163 9.80 -3.87 -4.86
C GLY A 163 8.69 -4.47 -3.99
N ARG A 164 7.87 -3.64 -3.36
CA ARG A 164 6.64 -4.11 -2.69
C ARG A 164 5.55 -4.43 -3.72
N CYS A 165 4.45 -5.08 -3.32
CA CYS A 165 3.37 -5.52 -4.22
C CYS A 165 2.83 -4.40 -5.14
N GLY A 166 2.70 -3.17 -4.62
CA GLY A 166 2.32 -1.99 -5.42
C GLY A 166 3.34 -1.65 -6.51
N GLU A 167 4.63 -1.81 -6.25
CA GLU A 167 5.73 -1.58 -7.18
C GLU A 167 5.88 -2.72 -8.20
N GLU A 168 5.76 -3.97 -7.77
CA GLU A 168 5.74 -5.14 -8.65
C GLU A 168 4.59 -5.07 -9.65
N SER A 169 3.39 -4.66 -9.19
CA SER A 169 2.23 -4.49 -10.07
C SER A 169 2.41 -3.31 -11.06
N VAL A 170 3.00 -2.19 -10.62
CA VAL A 170 3.38 -1.09 -11.53
C VAL A 170 4.37 -1.56 -12.59
N PHE A 171 5.40 -2.31 -12.20
CA PHE A 171 6.38 -2.88 -13.12
C PHE A 171 5.72 -3.84 -14.12
N THR A 172 4.95 -4.80 -13.64
CA THR A 172 4.27 -5.80 -14.49
C THR A 172 3.27 -5.16 -15.45
N VAL A 173 2.46 -4.18 -15.00
CA VAL A 173 1.54 -3.44 -15.86
C VAL A 173 2.29 -2.68 -16.96
N ASN A 174 3.40 -2.00 -16.62
CA ASN A 174 4.19 -1.30 -17.61
C ASN A 174 4.86 -2.25 -18.62
N ALA A 175 5.34 -3.41 -18.16
CA ALA A 175 5.89 -4.45 -19.04
C ALA A 175 4.82 -4.97 -20.02
N LEU A 176 3.62 -5.31 -19.53
CA LEU A 176 2.50 -5.76 -20.36
C LEU A 176 2.06 -4.71 -21.38
N ARG A 177 1.82 -3.47 -20.92
CA ARG A 177 1.43 -2.36 -21.79
C ARG A 177 2.49 -2.04 -22.84
N SER A 178 3.78 -2.24 -22.54
CA SER A 178 4.89 -1.98 -23.47
C SER A 178 4.85 -2.85 -24.72
N VAL A 179 4.25 -4.03 -24.63
CA VAL A 179 4.08 -4.99 -25.71
C VAL A 179 2.63 -5.08 -26.22
N GLY A 180 1.77 -4.18 -25.77
CA GLY A 180 0.40 -4.02 -26.25
C GLY A 180 -0.65 -4.88 -25.57
N VAL A 181 -0.30 -5.61 -24.51
CA VAL A 181 -1.28 -6.32 -23.68
C VAL A 181 -1.98 -5.31 -22.75
N PRO A 182 -3.31 -5.11 -22.91
CA PRO A 182 -4.01 -4.17 -22.04
C PRO A 182 -4.00 -4.68 -20.61
N ALA A 183 -3.50 -3.86 -19.69
CA ALA A 183 -3.31 -4.25 -18.30
C ALA A 183 -3.63 -3.10 -17.32
N ARG A 184 -4.05 -3.45 -16.11
CA ARG A 184 -4.29 -2.52 -15.02
C ARG A 184 -3.91 -3.13 -13.68
N GLN A 185 -3.59 -2.27 -12.71
CA GLN A 185 -3.49 -2.68 -11.32
C GLN A 185 -4.89 -2.81 -10.73
N VAL A 186 -5.11 -3.84 -9.94
CA VAL A 186 -6.22 -3.96 -9.00
C VAL A 186 -5.69 -4.00 -7.59
N TYR A 187 -6.51 -3.54 -6.64
CA TYR A 187 -6.08 -3.26 -5.29
C TYR A 187 -7.15 -3.61 -4.27
N ALA A 188 -6.79 -4.44 -3.30
CA ALA A 188 -7.54 -4.59 -2.06
C ALA A 188 -6.97 -3.57 -1.07
N PRO A 189 -7.65 -2.43 -0.81
CA PRO A 189 -7.07 -1.33 -0.05
C PRO A 189 -6.78 -1.69 1.39
N LYS A 190 -7.62 -2.56 1.94
CA LYS A 190 -7.49 -3.15 3.27
C LYS A 190 -8.15 -4.51 3.28
N TRP A 191 -7.47 -5.50 3.81
CA TRP A 191 -8.08 -6.78 4.11
C TRP A 191 -8.95 -6.69 5.36
N SER A 192 -10.07 -7.39 5.39
CA SER A 192 -10.89 -7.54 6.59
C SER A 192 -10.36 -8.63 7.53
N HIS A 193 -9.65 -9.61 7.00
CA HIS A 193 -9.18 -10.79 7.73
C HIS A 193 -7.71 -10.71 8.22
N CYS A 194 -6.95 -9.72 7.80
CA CYS A 194 -5.59 -9.46 8.29
C CYS A 194 -5.21 -7.98 8.17
N ASP A 195 -4.21 -7.55 8.94
CA ASP A 195 -3.76 -6.15 8.97
C ASP A 195 -2.78 -5.86 7.84
N ASP A 196 -3.28 -5.86 6.61
CA ASP A 196 -2.50 -5.64 5.40
C ASP A 196 -3.38 -5.16 4.24
N ASN A 197 -2.78 -4.97 3.08
CA ASN A 197 -3.39 -4.68 1.79
C ASN A 197 -2.68 -5.50 0.70
N HIS A 198 -3.21 -5.51 -0.52
CA HIS A 198 -2.51 -6.16 -1.64
C HIS A 198 -2.86 -5.53 -2.98
N ALA A 199 -1.87 -5.53 -3.88
CA ALA A 199 -2.01 -5.06 -5.26
C ALA A 199 -1.51 -6.13 -6.22
N TRP A 200 -2.26 -6.36 -7.30
CA TRP A 200 -1.91 -7.30 -8.37
C TRP A 200 -2.38 -6.77 -9.72
N VAL A 201 -2.41 -7.60 -10.74
CA VAL A 201 -2.64 -7.19 -12.12
C VAL A 201 -3.86 -7.88 -12.73
N GLU A 202 -4.62 -7.14 -13.51
CA GLU A 202 -5.59 -7.69 -14.46
C GLU A 202 -5.18 -7.35 -15.90
N ILE A 203 -5.43 -8.30 -16.81
CA ILE A 203 -5.24 -8.14 -18.25
C ILE A 203 -6.57 -8.28 -18.99
N TRP A 204 -6.73 -7.55 -20.08
CA TRP A 204 -7.88 -7.67 -20.98
C TRP A 204 -7.54 -8.58 -22.15
N CYS A 205 -8.27 -9.68 -22.26
CA CYS A 205 -8.25 -10.54 -23.44
C CYS A 205 -9.62 -11.21 -23.61
N ASP A 206 -9.94 -11.64 -24.81
CA ASP A 206 -11.20 -12.34 -25.14
C ASP A 206 -12.45 -11.56 -24.66
N GLY A 207 -12.40 -10.24 -24.68
CA GLY A 207 -13.53 -9.38 -24.30
C GLY A 207 -13.78 -9.23 -22.79
N LYS A 208 -12.87 -9.68 -21.91
CA LYS A 208 -13.03 -9.59 -20.47
C LYS A 208 -11.70 -9.48 -19.71
N TRP A 209 -11.79 -9.17 -18.43
CA TRP A 209 -10.64 -9.08 -17.52
C TRP A 209 -10.33 -10.43 -16.88
N TYR A 210 -9.01 -10.72 -16.76
CA TYR A 210 -8.46 -11.86 -16.05
C TYR A 210 -7.32 -11.39 -15.15
N PHE A 211 -7.18 -11.96 -13.97
CA PHE A 211 -6.11 -11.58 -13.05
C PHE A 211 -4.89 -12.52 -13.11
N LEU A 212 -3.77 -12.00 -12.66
CA LEU A 212 -2.51 -12.70 -12.41
C LEU A 212 -1.73 -12.00 -11.27
N GLY A 213 -0.88 -12.72 -10.57
CA GLY A 213 0.05 -12.14 -9.59
C GLY A 213 1.14 -11.33 -10.29
N ALA A 214 1.55 -10.22 -9.70
CA ALA A 214 2.62 -9.38 -10.24
C ALA A 214 4.00 -9.94 -9.87
N CYS A 215 4.85 -10.24 -10.82
CA CYS A 215 6.12 -10.95 -10.62
C CYS A 215 5.96 -12.33 -9.94
N GLU A 216 4.76 -12.85 -9.89
CA GLU A 216 4.39 -14.14 -9.28
C GLU A 216 3.62 -14.98 -10.31
N PRO A 217 4.31 -15.53 -11.33
CA PRO A 217 3.66 -16.22 -12.44
C PRO A 217 3.06 -17.56 -12.02
N GLU A 218 1.86 -17.78 -12.51
CA GLU A 218 1.17 -19.06 -12.52
C GLU A 218 1.02 -19.54 -13.98
N GLU A 219 0.78 -20.82 -14.20
CA GLU A 219 0.62 -21.39 -15.53
C GLU A 219 -0.73 -21.07 -16.19
N ILE A 220 -1.67 -20.52 -15.43
CA ILE A 220 -3.00 -20.14 -15.88
C ILE A 220 -3.39 -18.77 -15.34
N LEU A 221 -4.27 -18.08 -16.06
CA LEU A 221 -4.90 -16.85 -15.55
C LEU A 221 -5.95 -17.15 -14.47
N ASN A 222 -6.34 -16.13 -13.71
CA ASN A 222 -7.25 -16.21 -12.56
C ASN A 222 -6.71 -17.11 -11.45
N LYS A 223 -5.40 -17.15 -11.30
CA LYS A 223 -4.69 -17.87 -10.26
C LYS A 223 -3.59 -16.99 -9.65
N GLY A 224 -3.39 -17.12 -8.36
CA GLY A 224 -2.34 -16.50 -7.56
C GLY A 224 -2.46 -17.02 -6.13
N TRP A 225 -1.42 -16.85 -5.32
CA TRP A 225 -1.47 -17.24 -3.90
C TRP A 225 -2.63 -16.56 -3.17
N PHE A 226 -2.97 -15.33 -3.57
CA PHE A 226 -4.03 -14.52 -2.99
C PHE A 226 -5.45 -14.91 -3.46
N THR A 227 -5.63 -15.94 -4.29
CA THR A 227 -6.96 -16.33 -4.81
C THR A 227 -7.98 -16.56 -3.69
N ASN A 228 -7.56 -17.22 -2.60
CA ASN A 228 -8.43 -17.43 -1.46
C ASN A 228 -8.59 -16.16 -0.60
N ALA A 229 -7.48 -15.45 -0.33
CA ALA A 229 -7.51 -14.20 0.41
C ALA A 229 -8.42 -13.15 -0.27
N SER A 230 -8.39 -13.06 -1.59
CA SER A 230 -9.25 -12.15 -2.36
C SER A 230 -10.75 -12.50 -2.25
N SER A 231 -11.10 -13.78 -1.99
CA SER A 231 -12.48 -14.18 -1.76
C SER A 231 -13.04 -13.70 -0.41
N ARG A 232 -12.16 -13.29 0.50
CA ARG A 232 -12.48 -12.72 1.81
C ARG A 232 -12.42 -11.19 1.83
N ALA A 233 -12.22 -10.56 0.68
CA ALA A 233 -12.17 -9.09 0.60
C ALA A 233 -13.57 -8.48 0.72
N MET A 234 -13.66 -7.34 1.40
CA MET A 234 -14.86 -6.50 1.42
C MET A 234 -14.87 -5.53 0.23
N MET A 235 -13.70 -5.22 -0.35
CA MET A 235 -13.55 -4.39 -1.54
C MET A 235 -12.27 -4.72 -2.31
N ILE A 236 -12.40 -4.76 -3.64
CA ILE A 236 -11.30 -4.77 -4.61
C ILE A 236 -11.66 -3.78 -5.70
N HIS A 237 -10.74 -2.90 -6.05
CA HIS A 237 -11.01 -1.85 -7.02
C HIS A 237 -9.88 -1.65 -8.04
N SER A 238 -10.25 -1.09 -9.19
CA SER A 238 -9.33 -0.54 -10.19
C SER A 238 -9.45 0.98 -10.26
N ARG A 239 -8.56 1.62 -11.02
CA ARG A 239 -8.51 3.08 -11.20
C ARG A 239 -8.61 3.48 -12.65
N VAL A 240 -9.33 4.56 -12.92
CA VAL A 240 -9.48 5.18 -14.24
C VAL A 240 -9.16 6.66 -14.13
N PHE A 241 -8.31 7.14 -15.01
CA PHE A 241 -7.88 8.55 -15.07
C PHE A 241 -8.63 9.35 -16.13
N ASP A 242 -9.36 8.70 -17.02
CA ASP A 242 -10.13 9.31 -18.11
C ASP A 242 -11.50 9.82 -17.59
N THR A 243 -12.03 10.84 -18.23
CA THR A 243 -13.39 11.34 -17.99
C THR A 243 -14.47 10.41 -18.55
N LYS A 244 -14.14 9.56 -19.54
CA LYS A 244 -15.03 8.50 -20.03
C LYS A 244 -14.85 7.25 -19.19
N ILE A 245 -15.69 7.13 -18.16
CA ILE A 245 -15.62 6.03 -17.21
C ILE A 245 -16.16 4.76 -17.87
N PRO A 246 -15.44 3.62 -17.87
CA PRO A 246 -15.96 2.33 -18.29
C PRO A 246 -17.19 1.92 -17.48
N GLU A 247 -18.02 1.04 -18.05
CA GLU A 247 -19.15 0.46 -17.32
C GLU A 247 -18.68 -0.25 -16.05
N GLY A 248 -19.31 0.08 -14.92
CA GLY A 248 -18.97 -0.48 -13.62
C GLY A 248 -19.50 0.35 -12.47
N GLU A 249 -19.45 -0.19 -11.27
CA GLU A 249 -19.84 0.52 -10.05
C GLU A 249 -18.72 1.45 -9.60
N VAL A 250 -18.97 2.76 -9.56
CA VAL A 250 -18.06 3.75 -8.96
C VAL A 250 -18.16 3.64 -7.44
N ILE A 251 -17.03 3.44 -6.77
CA ILE A 251 -16.95 3.35 -5.31
C ILE A 251 -16.38 4.60 -4.66
N GLY A 252 -15.87 5.54 -5.45
CA GLY A 252 -15.32 6.80 -4.99
C GLY A 252 -14.50 7.49 -6.06
N THR A 253 -14.11 8.72 -5.77
CA THR A 253 -13.21 9.52 -6.60
C THR A 253 -12.12 10.15 -5.75
N ASP A 254 -10.92 10.26 -6.29
CA ASP A 254 -9.80 11.00 -5.72
C ASP A 254 -9.32 12.03 -6.75
N GLY A 255 -9.85 13.25 -6.64
CA GLY A 255 -9.66 14.27 -7.63
C GLY A 255 -10.17 13.84 -9.01
N MET A 256 -9.25 13.68 -9.97
CA MET A 256 -9.59 13.23 -11.32
C MET A 256 -9.56 11.69 -11.50
N VAL A 257 -9.24 10.95 -10.46
CA VAL A 257 -9.21 9.48 -10.51
C VAL A 257 -10.54 8.91 -10.03
N THR A 258 -11.13 8.02 -10.84
CA THR A 258 -12.34 7.28 -10.49
C THR A 258 -11.95 5.85 -10.11
N MET A 259 -12.47 5.37 -8.98
CA MET A 259 -12.30 4.00 -8.52
C MET A 259 -13.52 3.15 -8.88
N LEU A 260 -13.27 2.00 -9.53
CA LEU A 260 -14.30 1.06 -9.97
C LEU A 260 -14.25 -0.23 -9.14
N ASN A 261 -15.42 -0.70 -8.72
CA ASN A 261 -15.59 -1.95 -7.98
C ASN A 261 -15.33 -3.16 -8.88
N GLU A 262 -14.37 -3.98 -8.50
CA GLU A 262 -13.99 -5.19 -9.23
C GLU A 262 -14.27 -6.48 -8.43
N LEU A 263 -14.82 -6.36 -7.24
CA LEU A 263 -14.95 -7.44 -6.24
C LEU A 263 -15.69 -8.68 -6.75
N LYS A 264 -16.70 -8.50 -7.62
CA LYS A 264 -17.49 -9.62 -8.17
C LYS A 264 -16.69 -10.69 -8.91
N ARG A 265 -15.46 -10.37 -9.35
CA ARG A 265 -14.57 -11.35 -10.00
C ARG A 265 -13.81 -12.22 -9.01
N TYR A 266 -13.82 -11.87 -7.73
CA TYR A 266 -12.97 -12.46 -6.70
C TYR A 266 -13.76 -13.11 -5.57
N ALA A 267 -14.87 -12.49 -5.17
CA ALA A 267 -15.63 -12.85 -3.98
C ALA A 267 -17.13 -12.97 -4.26
N VAL A 268 -17.83 -13.69 -3.41
CA VAL A 268 -19.28 -13.63 -3.32
C VAL A 268 -19.67 -12.25 -2.78
N THR A 269 -20.59 -11.58 -3.45
CA THR A 269 -20.95 -10.18 -3.14
C THR A 269 -22.44 -10.00 -2.90
N LYS A 270 -22.75 -8.93 -2.18
CA LYS A 270 -24.11 -8.45 -1.91
C LYS A 270 -24.21 -6.95 -2.11
N GLU A 271 -25.28 -6.44 -2.67
CA GLU A 271 -25.58 -5.01 -2.67
C GLU A 271 -26.23 -4.64 -1.34
N ILE A 272 -25.70 -3.62 -0.69
CA ILE A 272 -26.24 -3.04 0.54
C ILE A 272 -26.70 -1.61 0.31
N THR A 273 -27.68 -1.16 1.12
CA THR A 273 -28.23 0.20 1.07
C THR A 273 -28.10 0.87 2.43
N VAL A 274 -27.51 2.05 2.46
CA VAL A 274 -27.42 2.93 3.62
C VAL A 274 -28.38 4.09 3.43
N THR A 275 -29.28 4.32 4.39
CA THR A 275 -30.18 5.46 4.41
C THR A 275 -29.73 6.45 5.46
N VAL A 276 -29.40 7.68 5.04
CA VAL A 276 -28.99 8.76 5.94
C VAL A 276 -30.12 9.74 6.13
N LYS A 277 -30.43 10.02 7.38
CA LYS A 277 -31.49 10.96 7.82
C LYS A 277 -30.91 12.07 8.70
N ASP A 278 -31.55 13.20 8.73
CA ASP A 278 -31.27 14.25 9.69
C ASP A 278 -31.90 13.96 11.07
N ALA A 279 -31.70 14.85 12.03
CA ALA A 279 -32.25 14.73 13.38
C ALA A 279 -33.79 14.78 13.45
N GLN A 280 -34.45 15.19 12.37
CA GLN A 280 -35.91 15.20 12.22
C GLN A 280 -36.43 13.94 11.51
N GLY A 281 -35.55 13.03 11.11
CA GLY A 281 -35.89 11.80 10.41
C GLY A 281 -36.15 11.99 8.91
N LEU A 282 -35.77 13.14 8.33
CA LEU A 282 -35.88 13.41 6.90
C LEU A 282 -34.65 12.90 6.13
N PRO A 283 -34.85 12.38 4.90
CA PRO A 283 -33.72 11.93 4.07
C PRO A 283 -32.72 13.07 3.79
N THR A 284 -31.45 12.78 3.93
CA THR A 284 -30.35 13.73 3.72
C THR A 284 -29.65 13.48 2.40
N GLU A 285 -29.84 14.38 1.41
CA GLU A 285 -29.15 14.33 0.11
C GLU A 285 -27.70 14.83 0.23
N LYS A 286 -26.79 14.21 -0.53
CA LYS A 286 -25.36 14.59 -0.60
C LYS A 286 -24.58 14.42 0.71
N ALA A 287 -25.10 13.68 1.68
CA ALA A 287 -24.30 13.24 2.81
C ALA A 287 -23.19 12.32 2.31
N GLU A 288 -21.99 12.50 2.82
CA GLU A 288 -20.84 11.64 2.51
C GLU A 288 -20.91 10.40 3.41
N VAL A 289 -20.98 9.22 2.78
CA VAL A 289 -21.01 7.92 3.46
C VAL A 289 -19.69 7.21 3.19
N SER A 290 -18.97 6.87 4.25
CA SER A 290 -17.75 6.08 4.24
C SER A 290 -18.07 4.65 4.67
N PHE A 291 -17.60 3.68 3.87
CA PHE A 291 -17.66 2.26 4.17
C PHE A 291 -16.26 1.83 4.57
N GLU A 292 -16.11 1.25 5.75
CA GLU A 292 -14.81 1.07 6.40
C GLU A 292 -14.66 -0.35 6.93
N VAL A 293 -13.44 -0.85 6.92
CA VAL A 293 -13.05 -2.08 7.61
C VAL A 293 -12.11 -1.76 8.76
N LEU A 294 -12.14 -2.58 9.79
CA LEU A 294 -11.19 -2.45 10.90
C LEU A 294 -9.86 -3.11 10.51
N ASN A 295 -8.80 -2.32 10.46
CA ASN A 295 -7.48 -2.75 10.04
C ASN A 295 -6.44 -1.94 10.82
N TYR A 296 -5.47 -2.57 11.45
CA TYR A 296 -4.52 -1.92 12.37
C TYR A 296 -5.18 -1.09 13.48
N SER A 297 -6.22 -1.60 14.12
CA SER A 297 -7.01 -0.87 15.14
C SER A 297 -7.52 0.51 14.66
N GLU A 298 -7.79 0.64 13.37
CA GLU A 298 -8.33 1.86 12.75
C GLU A 298 -9.44 1.51 11.77
N TYR A 299 -10.51 2.27 11.76
CA TYR A 299 -11.52 2.17 10.70
C TYR A 299 -10.98 2.82 9.43
N ALA A 300 -10.64 1.99 8.47
CA ALA A 300 -10.04 2.41 7.21
C ALA A 300 -11.07 2.36 6.07
N PRO A 301 -11.29 3.46 5.35
CA PRO A 301 -12.26 3.51 4.26
C PRO A 301 -11.84 2.63 3.10
N ILE A 302 -12.83 1.86 2.58
CA ILE A 302 -12.71 1.03 1.38
C ILE A 302 -13.60 1.53 0.23
N ALA A 303 -14.60 2.36 0.52
CA ALA A 303 -15.43 3.08 -0.45
C ALA A 303 -16.02 4.33 0.18
N GLU A 304 -16.23 5.37 -0.64
CA GLU A 304 -16.90 6.61 -0.23
C GLU A 304 -17.96 6.99 -1.27
N LYS A 305 -19.19 7.20 -0.83
CA LYS A 305 -20.32 7.56 -1.70
C LYS A 305 -21.09 8.74 -1.14
N LYS A 306 -21.81 9.44 -2.00
CA LYS A 306 -22.77 10.48 -1.59
C LYS A 306 -24.18 9.95 -1.72
N THR A 307 -25.05 10.30 -0.78
CA THR A 307 -26.45 9.97 -0.81
C THR A 307 -27.18 10.70 -1.95
N ASP A 308 -28.14 10.01 -2.53
CA ASP A 308 -29.07 10.55 -3.53
C ASP A 308 -30.19 11.42 -2.89
N SER A 309 -31.15 11.88 -3.70
CA SER A 309 -32.30 12.68 -3.24
C SER A 309 -33.25 11.95 -2.27
N LYS A 310 -33.11 10.64 -2.11
CA LYS A 310 -33.82 9.83 -1.13
C LYS A 310 -33.00 9.59 0.14
N GLY A 311 -31.83 10.20 0.25
CA GLY A 311 -30.90 9.99 1.35
C GLY A 311 -30.21 8.63 1.30
N THR A 312 -30.14 7.95 0.13
CA THR A 312 -29.60 6.58 0.04
C THR A 312 -28.24 6.54 -0.68
N ALA A 313 -27.36 5.72 -0.15
CA ALA A 313 -26.11 5.30 -0.78
C ALA A 313 -26.08 3.78 -0.89
N ARG A 314 -25.64 3.23 -2.04
CA ARG A 314 -25.57 1.78 -2.28
C ARG A 314 -24.14 1.35 -2.59
N LEU A 315 -23.78 0.15 -2.11
CA LEU A 315 -22.47 -0.45 -2.33
C LEU A 315 -22.61 -1.95 -2.55
N THR A 316 -21.97 -2.48 -3.57
CA THR A 316 -21.72 -3.93 -3.71
C THR A 316 -20.43 -4.27 -2.94
N THR A 317 -20.52 -5.18 -1.96
CA THR A 317 -19.43 -5.53 -1.06
C THR A 317 -19.41 -7.03 -0.73
N GLY A 318 -18.37 -7.51 -0.03
CA GLY A 318 -18.26 -8.88 0.47
C GLY A 318 -19.23 -9.20 1.62
N LEU A 319 -19.23 -10.45 2.06
CA LEU A 319 -20.11 -10.96 3.13
C LEU A 319 -19.37 -10.96 4.48
N GLY A 320 -19.32 -9.80 5.14
CA GLY A 320 -18.66 -9.60 6.42
C GLY A 320 -19.18 -8.36 7.13
N SER A 321 -18.49 -7.88 8.14
CA SER A 321 -18.87 -6.65 8.83
C SER A 321 -18.20 -5.41 8.21
N LEU A 322 -18.94 -4.31 8.18
CA LEU A 322 -18.49 -2.97 7.83
C LEU A 322 -18.80 -2.02 8.99
N HIS A 323 -17.86 -1.14 9.29
CA HIS A 323 -18.17 0.11 9.98
C HIS A 323 -18.61 1.11 8.91
N ILE A 324 -19.70 1.82 9.15
CA ILE A 324 -20.27 2.79 8.21
C ILE A 324 -20.40 4.12 8.94
N SER A 325 -19.76 5.15 8.43
CA SER A 325 -19.89 6.51 8.95
C SER A 325 -20.53 7.43 7.90
N ALA A 326 -21.30 8.38 8.36
CA ALA A 326 -21.92 9.40 7.51
C ALA A 326 -21.66 10.78 8.06
N ARG A 327 -21.41 11.75 7.18
CA ARG A 327 -21.19 13.15 7.56
C ARG A 327 -21.81 14.13 6.58
N MET A 328 -22.12 15.32 7.06
CA MET A 328 -22.59 16.44 6.26
C MET A 328 -22.19 17.75 6.90
N CYS A 329 -21.83 18.74 6.09
CA CYS A 329 -21.68 20.11 6.52
C CYS A 329 -22.89 20.94 6.04
N SER A 330 -23.58 21.58 6.96
CA SER A 330 -24.68 22.50 6.66
C SER A 330 -24.48 23.80 7.44
N ASP A 331 -24.52 24.94 6.77
CA ASP A 331 -24.35 26.28 7.35
C ASP A 331 -23.07 26.45 8.20
N GLY A 332 -22.01 25.68 7.85
CA GLY A 332 -20.71 25.70 8.54
C GLY A 332 -20.66 24.78 9.78
N GLU A 333 -21.74 24.11 10.11
CA GLU A 333 -21.83 23.10 11.18
C GLU A 333 -21.70 21.69 10.60
N TRP A 334 -20.91 20.84 11.27
CA TRP A 334 -20.73 19.43 10.89
C TRP A 334 -21.67 18.53 11.68
N PHE A 335 -22.28 17.62 10.92
CA PHE A 335 -23.11 16.54 11.42
C PHE A 335 -22.42 15.21 11.15
N TYR A 336 -22.57 14.27 12.05
CA TYR A 336 -21.91 12.97 12.00
C TYR A 336 -22.76 11.87 12.65
N ALA A 337 -22.65 10.66 12.13
CA ALA A 337 -23.12 9.44 12.80
C ALA A 337 -22.41 8.21 12.21
N GLU A 338 -22.40 7.11 12.96
CA GLU A 338 -21.76 5.85 12.58
C GLU A 338 -22.55 4.65 13.07
N THR A 339 -22.32 3.49 12.43
CA THR A 339 -22.91 2.19 12.81
C THR A 339 -22.03 1.05 12.32
N VAL A 340 -22.17 -0.14 12.90
CA VAL A 340 -21.59 -1.38 12.38
C VAL A 340 -22.70 -2.23 11.78
N MET A 341 -22.45 -2.77 10.59
CA MET A 341 -23.38 -3.62 9.84
C MET A 341 -22.69 -4.93 9.44
N ASN A 342 -23.35 -6.07 9.67
CA ASN A 342 -22.91 -7.35 9.15
C ASN A 342 -23.65 -7.67 7.84
N THR A 343 -22.98 -7.54 6.70
CA THR A 343 -23.57 -7.70 5.36
C THR A 343 -23.97 -9.12 5.04
N GLU A 344 -23.50 -10.14 5.76
CA GLU A 344 -23.98 -11.50 5.63
C GLU A 344 -25.44 -11.62 6.10
N LYS A 345 -25.78 -10.90 7.19
CA LYS A 345 -27.08 -10.97 7.86
C LYS A 345 -28.06 -9.90 7.40
N GLU A 346 -27.53 -8.73 7.02
CA GLU A 346 -28.30 -7.53 6.73
C GLU A 346 -27.96 -7.00 5.33
N ASP A 347 -28.87 -6.31 4.68
CA ASP A 347 -28.71 -5.67 3.38
C ASP A 347 -29.07 -4.19 3.37
N ASN A 348 -29.55 -3.67 4.51
CA ASN A 348 -29.81 -2.24 4.68
C ASN A 348 -29.60 -1.79 6.12
N CYS A 349 -29.15 -0.54 6.28
CA CYS A 349 -29.08 0.14 7.58
C CYS A 349 -29.53 1.59 7.45
N GLU A 350 -29.87 2.19 8.59
CA GLU A 350 -30.29 3.57 8.70
C GLU A 350 -29.38 4.31 9.67
N ILE A 351 -28.95 5.51 9.29
CA ILE A 351 -28.07 6.36 10.10
C ILE A 351 -28.72 7.73 10.26
N CYS A 352 -28.83 8.21 11.52
CA CYS A 352 -29.38 9.52 11.83
C CYS A 352 -28.25 10.47 12.24
N LEU A 353 -28.03 11.53 11.44
CA LEU A 353 -27.01 12.53 11.69
C LEU A 353 -27.33 13.38 12.90
N VAL A 354 -26.33 13.60 13.76
CA VAL A 354 -26.38 14.51 14.90
C VAL A 354 -25.27 15.56 14.78
N PRO A 355 -25.45 16.78 15.36
CA PRO A 355 -24.38 17.75 15.42
C PRO A 355 -23.12 17.18 16.04
N GLN A 356 -21.95 17.45 15.46
CA GLN A 356 -20.67 16.91 15.93
C GLN A 356 -20.37 17.26 17.39
N ASP A 357 -20.73 18.47 17.82
CA ASP A 357 -20.55 18.97 19.18
C ASP A 357 -21.46 18.31 20.23
N LYS A 358 -22.50 17.59 19.78
CA LYS A 358 -23.47 16.88 20.62
C LYS A 358 -23.33 15.35 20.54
N ARG A 359 -22.26 14.85 19.92
CA ARG A 359 -22.07 13.41 19.69
C ARG A 359 -22.11 12.58 20.98
N ASN A 360 -21.59 13.14 22.07
CA ASN A 360 -21.52 12.46 23.37
C ASN A 360 -22.53 12.99 24.40
N ASP A 361 -23.45 13.89 23.99
CA ASP A 361 -24.50 14.42 24.87
C ASP A 361 -25.45 13.30 25.35
N GLY A 362 -25.38 12.97 26.62
CA GLY A 362 -26.28 12.02 27.28
C GLY A 362 -25.90 10.55 27.20
N GLU A 363 -24.85 10.17 26.53
CA GLU A 363 -24.26 8.83 26.61
C GLU A 363 -23.26 8.78 27.78
N SER A 364 -23.39 7.77 28.66
CA SER A 364 -22.37 7.52 29.68
C SER A 364 -21.08 7.03 28.96
N GLU A 365 -19.95 7.65 29.26
CA GLU A 365 -18.63 7.20 28.77
C GLU A 365 -18.39 5.77 29.28
N LYS A 366 -18.38 4.82 28.33
CA LYS A 366 -18.20 3.38 28.58
C LYS A 366 -17.64 2.69 27.38
N TRP A 367 -17.00 1.57 27.64
CA TRP A 367 -16.59 0.65 26.55
C TRP A 367 -17.81 -0.01 25.92
N THR A 368 -17.85 0.00 24.60
CA THR A 368 -18.90 -0.63 23.79
C THR A 368 -18.24 -1.59 22.80
N ALA A 369 -18.78 -2.80 22.71
CA ALA A 369 -18.29 -3.79 21.76
C ALA A 369 -18.57 -3.36 20.32
N ALA A 370 -17.58 -3.52 19.45
CA ALA A 370 -17.62 -3.18 18.03
C ALA A 370 -16.95 -4.29 17.19
N ASP A 371 -17.45 -5.52 17.32
CA ASP A 371 -16.83 -6.69 16.69
C ASP A 371 -17.04 -6.69 15.17
N ILE A 372 -15.97 -6.98 14.45
CA ILE A 372 -15.93 -7.05 12.98
C ILE A 372 -15.67 -8.50 12.56
N PHE A 373 -16.60 -9.05 11.79
CA PHE A 373 -16.53 -10.42 11.26
C PHE A 373 -16.02 -10.38 9.82
N ALA A 374 -14.92 -11.08 9.56
CA ALA A 374 -14.35 -11.22 8.24
C ALA A 374 -15.20 -12.18 7.37
N PRO A 375 -15.26 -11.99 6.03
CA PRO A 375 -15.90 -12.95 5.14
C PRO A 375 -15.27 -14.34 5.25
N HIS A 376 -16.09 -15.38 5.03
CA HIS A 376 -15.60 -16.74 4.92
C HIS A 376 -14.82 -16.97 3.62
N ASP A 377 -13.96 -17.99 3.62
CA ASP A 377 -13.17 -18.43 2.46
C ASP A 377 -14.09 -19.09 1.41
N ALA A 378 -14.33 -18.40 0.32
CA ALA A 378 -15.21 -18.85 -0.75
C ALA A 378 -14.74 -18.36 -2.13
N PRO A 379 -13.60 -18.88 -2.66
CA PRO A 379 -13.05 -18.43 -3.93
C PRO A 379 -13.99 -18.73 -5.10
N VAL A 380 -14.24 -17.72 -5.95
CA VAL A 380 -15.06 -17.88 -7.17
C VAL A 380 -14.28 -18.50 -8.33
N ASN A 381 -12.94 -18.45 -8.28
CA ASN A 381 -12.06 -19.04 -9.27
C ASN A 381 -11.36 -20.27 -8.65
N THR A 382 -11.70 -21.43 -9.15
CA THR A 382 -11.24 -22.73 -8.62
C THR A 382 -10.40 -23.53 -9.63
N ASP A 383 -10.11 -22.94 -10.81
CA ASP A 383 -9.27 -23.58 -11.82
C ASP A 383 -7.85 -23.84 -11.29
N MET A 384 -7.31 -24.99 -11.64
CA MET A 384 -5.99 -25.41 -11.23
C MET A 384 -5.15 -25.76 -12.47
N PRO A 385 -3.84 -25.44 -12.48
CA PRO A 385 -2.93 -25.93 -13.51
C PRO A 385 -2.78 -27.44 -13.44
N THR A 386 -2.47 -28.08 -14.58
CA THR A 386 -2.16 -29.52 -14.57
C THR A 386 -0.83 -29.75 -13.83
N PRO A 387 -0.59 -31.00 -13.33
CA PRO A 387 0.68 -31.32 -12.69
C PRO A 387 1.91 -31.04 -13.58
N GLU A 388 1.80 -31.28 -14.90
CA GLU A 388 2.89 -31.00 -15.85
C GLU A 388 3.12 -29.50 -16.02
N GLN A 389 2.05 -28.70 -16.07
CA GLN A 389 2.15 -27.24 -16.09
C GLN A 389 2.83 -26.74 -14.83
N LYS A 390 2.40 -27.19 -13.66
CA LYS A 390 2.97 -26.81 -12.37
C LYS A 390 4.45 -27.18 -12.28
N ALA A 391 4.83 -28.40 -12.65
CA ALA A 391 6.24 -28.84 -12.65
C ALA A 391 7.12 -27.98 -13.58
N LYS A 392 6.60 -27.61 -14.75
CA LYS A 392 7.29 -26.69 -15.68
C LYS A 392 7.45 -25.30 -15.07
N GLY A 393 6.39 -24.77 -14.44
CA GLY A 393 6.41 -23.46 -13.77
C GLY A 393 7.44 -23.39 -12.67
N ASN A 394 7.43 -24.39 -11.76
CA ASN A 394 8.37 -24.48 -10.65
C ASN A 394 9.83 -24.49 -11.12
N LYS A 395 10.12 -25.24 -12.20
CA LYS A 395 11.47 -25.24 -12.79
C LYS A 395 11.88 -23.88 -13.34
N ARG A 396 10.95 -23.13 -13.95
CA ARG A 396 11.21 -21.76 -14.44
C ARG A 396 11.45 -20.79 -13.27
N LEU A 397 10.64 -20.88 -12.22
CA LEU A 397 10.77 -20.06 -11.02
C LEU A 397 12.09 -20.31 -10.29
N ALA A 398 12.51 -21.55 -10.16
CA ALA A 398 13.80 -21.88 -9.54
C ALA A 398 14.98 -21.24 -10.31
N ALA A 399 14.93 -21.27 -11.66
CA ALA A 399 15.93 -20.61 -12.50
C ALA A 399 15.86 -19.07 -12.37
N ALA A 400 14.65 -18.51 -12.33
CA ALA A 400 14.40 -17.08 -12.14
C ALA A 400 14.93 -16.59 -10.78
N ASN A 401 14.72 -17.33 -9.72
CA ASN A 401 15.22 -17.03 -8.37
C ASN A 401 16.75 -16.89 -8.36
N ALA A 402 17.46 -17.85 -8.95
CA ALA A 402 18.92 -17.83 -8.99
C ALA A 402 19.47 -16.61 -9.80
N HIS A 403 18.83 -16.27 -10.91
CA HIS A 403 19.19 -15.09 -11.71
C HIS A 403 18.95 -13.79 -10.91
N ARG A 404 17.80 -13.65 -10.31
CA ARG A 404 17.35 -12.48 -9.57
C ARG A 404 18.20 -12.23 -8.32
N GLU A 405 18.51 -13.27 -7.54
CA GLU A 405 19.40 -13.15 -6.37
C GLU A 405 20.76 -12.58 -6.76
N GLN A 406 21.32 -13.04 -7.88
CA GLN A 406 22.58 -12.51 -8.39
C GLN A 406 22.45 -11.04 -8.81
N LYS A 407 21.35 -10.67 -9.47
CA LYS A 407 21.05 -9.30 -9.90
C LYS A 407 20.94 -8.36 -8.69
N VAL A 408 20.11 -8.71 -7.71
CA VAL A 408 19.92 -7.90 -6.49
C VAL A 408 21.20 -7.73 -5.72
N ARG A 409 22.00 -8.81 -5.56
CA ARG A 409 23.28 -8.77 -4.85
C ARG A 409 24.29 -7.84 -5.51
N ASN A 410 24.31 -7.76 -6.83
CA ASN A 410 25.27 -7.00 -7.61
C ASN A 410 24.78 -5.59 -7.98
N TRP A 411 23.56 -5.24 -7.63
CA TRP A 411 23.01 -3.95 -7.98
C TRP A 411 23.68 -2.81 -7.21
N SER A 412 24.16 -1.81 -7.95
CA SER A 412 24.48 -0.48 -7.44
C SER A 412 23.99 0.56 -8.45
N ASN A 413 23.56 1.72 -7.96
CA ASN A 413 23.20 2.81 -8.86
C ASN A 413 24.48 3.50 -9.39
N PRO A 414 24.82 3.40 -10.69
CA PRO A 414 26.01 4.01 -11.24
C PRO A 414 26.03 5.54 -11.11
N GLU A 415 24.87 6.17 -10.94
CA GLU A 415 24.79 7.62 -10.72
C GLU A 415 25.29 8.02 -9.32
N CYS A 416 25.14 7.16 -8.32
CA CYS A 416 25.76 7.37 -6.99
C CYS A 416 27.28 7.33 -7.08
N GLU A 417 27.83 6.35 -7.80
CA GLU A 417 29.27 6.21 -8.03
C GLU A 417 29.80 7.43 -8.80
N ARG A 418 29.14 7.80 -9.90
CA ARG A 418 29.47 8.99 -10.67
C ARG A 418 29.46 10.27 -9.82
N PHE A 419 28.50 10.39 -8.90
CA PHE A 419 28.42 11.51 -7.97
C PHE A 419 29.62 11.53 -7.00
N LEU A 420 30.02 10.38 -6.44
CA LEU A 420 31.15 10.29 -5.52
C LEU A 420 32.51 10.54 -6.19
N GLU A 421 32.67 10.03 -7.42
CA GLU A 421 33.95 10.07 -8.14
C GLU A 421 34.23 11.39 -8.88
N LYS A 422 33.31 12.34 -8.87
CA LYS A 422 33.50 13.61 -9.58
C LYS A 422 34.74 14.33 -9.13
N LYS A 423 35.66 14.59 -10.08
CA LYS A 423 36.95 15.21 -9.84
C LYS A 423 36.82 16.65 -9.32
N VAL A 424 37.63 16.99 -8.36
CA VAL A 424 37.73 18.31 -7.72
C VAL A 424 38.82 19.11 -8.39
N ASN A 425 38.48 20.28 -8.94
CA ASN A 425 39.44 21.13 -9.64
C ASN A 425 39.74 22.47 -8.91
N ARG A 426 38.93 22.82 -7.88
CA ARG A 426 39.02 24.09 -7.15
C ARG A 426 38.85 23.86 -5.63
N ILE A 427 39.31 24.81 -4.81
CA ILE A 427 39.21 24.72 -3.34
C ILE A 427 37.74 24.69 -2.88
N GLU A 428 36.86 25.46 -3.49
CA GLU A 428 35.42 25.46 -3.19
C GLU A 428 34.81 24.09 -3.50
N GLU A 429 35.26 23.42 -4.56
CA GLU A 429 34.84 22.07 -4.91
C GLU A 429 35.35 21.04 -3.92
N ALA A 430 36.51 21.30 -3.24
CA ALA A 430 37.02 20.40 -2.21
C ALA A 430 36.15 20.37 -0.96
N ILE A 431 35.58 21.53 -0.57
CA ILE A 431 34.59 21.59 0.52
C ILE A 431 33.34 20.81 0.13
N ALA A 432 32.83 21.04 -1.08
CA ALA A 432 31.66 20.30 -1.58
C ALA A 432 31.92 18.79 -1.60
N ALA A 433 33.10 18.37 -2.06
CA ALA A 433 33.48 16.95 -2.12
C ALA A 433 33.43 16.27 -0.74
N SER A 434 33.79 16.98 0.33
CA SER A 434 33.75 16.43 1.71
C SER A 434 32.35 16.15 2.23
N TYR A 435 31.29 16.61 1.55
CA TYR A 435 29.87 16.40 1.92
C TYR A 435 29.15 15.40 1.01
N ARG A 436 29.81 14.81 -0.01
CA ARG A 436 29.16 13.87 -0.94
C ARG A 436 28.64 12.62 -0.25
N GLU A 437 29.47 11.98 0.56
CA GLU A 437 29.07 10.81 1.35
C GLU A 437 27.97 11.17 2.37
N ASP A 438 28.08 12.34 3.01
CA ASP A 438 27.07 12.82 3.95
C ASP A 438 25.71 13.03 3.27
N LEU A 439 25.71 13.54 2.03
CA LEU A 439 24.48 13.70 1.25
C LEU A 439 23.85 12.34 0.92
N LEU A 440 24.62 11.37 0.43
CA LEU A 440 24.07 10.03 0.14
C LEU A 440 23.58 9.30 1.40
N ARG A 441 24.21 9.55 2.56
CA ARG A 441 23.82 8.93 3.83
C ARG A 441 22.45 9.38 4.33
N VAL A 442 22.04 10.62 4.05
CA VAL A 442 20.73 11.16 4.47
C VAL A 442 19.60 10.86 3.49
N LEU A 443 19.92 10.26 2.34
CA LEU A 443 18.93 9.79 1.39
C LEU A 443 18.38 8.42 1.80
N THR A 444 17.13 8.15 1.45
CA THR A 444 16.51 6.83 1.66
C THR A 444 17.16 5.78 0.77
N GLU A 445 16.88 4.50 1.02
CA GLU A 445 17.32 3.42 0.15
C GLU A 445 16.77 3.56 -1.27
N LYS A 446 15.50 3.92 -1.41
CA LYS A 446 14.86 4.16 -2.71
C LYS A 446 15.44 5.37 -3.44
N ASP A 447 15.77 6.45 -2.72
CA ASP A 447 16.47 7.60 -3.31
C ASP A 447 17.80 7.20 -3.90
N ARG A 448 18.59 6.37 -3.20
CA ARG A 448 19.87 5.87 -3.73
C ARG A 448 19.69 4.93 -4.93
N THR A 449 18.52 4.30 -5.06
CA THR A 449 18.18 3.46 -6.21
C THR A 449 17.94 4.28 -7.48
N ASP A 450 17.29 5.42 -7.38
CA ASP A 450 16.80 6.19 -8.55
C ASP A 450 17.39 7.60 -8.67
N CYS A 451 18.21 8.07 -7.74
CA CYS A 451 18.82 9.39 -7.84
C CYS A 451 19.71 9.53 -9.10
N ILE A 452 19.78 10.76 -9.56
CA ILE A 452 20.60 11.16 -10.71
C ILE A 452 21.73 12.07 -10.20
N SER A 453 22.97 11.78 -10.57
CA SER A 453 24.17 12.52 -10.15
C SER A 453 24.01 14.04 -10.33
N ASP A 454 23.48 14.47 -11.47
CA ASP A 454 23.28 15.90 -11.77
C ASP A 454 22.25 16.60 -10.87
N VAL A 455 21.29 15.85 -10.30
CA VAL A 455 20.33 16.36 -9.31
C VAL A 455 21.06 16.58 -7.99
N LEU A 456 21.82 15.61 -7.52
CA LEU A 456 22.60 15.67 -6.29
C LEU A 456 23.63 16.80 -6.35
N GLU A 457 24.29 16.99 -7.51
CA GLU A 457 25.25 18.07 -7.73
C GLU A 457 24.62 19.45 -7.56
N GLU A 458 23.43 19.71 -8.12
CA GLU A 458 22.76 20.99 -7.94
C GLU A 458 22.45 21.26 -6.47
N HIS A 459 21.97 20.23 -5.75
CA HIS A 459 21.67 20.36 -4.33
C HIS A 459 22.90 20.64 -3.48
N LEU A 460 23.99 19.93 -3.76
CA LEU A 460 25.26 20.12 -3.09
C LEU A 460 25.84 21.52 -3.38
N GLU A 461 26.02 21.88 -4.64
CA GLU A 461 26.58 23.16 -5.08
C GLU A 461 25.86 24.35 -4.44
N LEU A 462 24.52 24.31 -4.43
CA LEU A 462 23.72 25.44 -3.98
C LEU A 462 23.47 25.49 -2.47
N ALA A 463 23.73 24.40 -1.74
CA ALA A 463 23.68 24.34 -0.28
C ALA A 463 25.01 24.69 0.38
N ILE A 464 26.14 24.30 -0.20
CA ILE A 464 27.49 24.49 0.37
C ILE A 464 27.79 25.91 0.88
N PRO A 465 27.35 27.01 0.25
CA PRO A 465 27.56 28.35 0.78
C PRO A 465 27.11 28.57 2.23
N TYR A 466 26.23 27.68 2.73
CA TYR A 466 25.67 27.78 4.09
C TYR A 466 26.30 26.81 5.10
N HIS A 467 27.26 25.97 4.69
CA HIS A 467 27.83 24.88 5.51
C HIS A 467 28.40 25.33 6.84
N GLY A 468 28.98 26.54 6.92
CA GLY A 468 29.56 27.11 8.13
C GLY A 468 28.63 27.88 9.03
N MET A 469 27.32 27.98 8.68
CA MET A 469 26.34 28.79 9.42
C MET A 469 25.70 28.05 10.61
N MET A 470 25.90 26.74 10.69
CA MET A 470 25.29 25.87 11.71
C MET A 470 26.17 24.62 11.94
N LYS A 471 25.78 23.80 12.92
CA LYS A 471 26.46 22.50 13.17
C LYS A 471 26.35 21.59 11.93
N LYS A 472 27.38 20.77 11.66
CA LYS A 472 27.44 19.88 10.49
C LYS A 472 26.19 19.00 10.36
N ASP A 473 25.77 18.33 11.42
CA ASP A 473 24.61 17.44 11.38
C ASP A 473 23.32 18.19 11.06
N THR A 474 23.13 19.37 11.61
CA THR A 474 21.99 20.25 11.29
C THR A 474 22.01 20.67 9.82
N PHE A 475 23.19 21.06 9.32
CA PHE A 475 23.36 21.42 7.91
C PHE A 475 23.04 20.25 6.99
N VAL A 476 23.58 19.08 7.26
CA VAL A 476 23.41 17.88 6.42
C VAL A 476 21.94 17.45 6.40
N SER A 477 21.31 17.35 7.56
CA SER A 477 19.94 16.83 7.67
C SER A 477 18.87 17.82 7.20
N TYR A 478 19.06 19.13 7.44
CA TYR A 478 17.98 20.11 7.32
C TYR A 478 18.25 21.28 6.35
N VAL A 479 19.41 21.29 5.70
CA VAL A 479 19.73 22.25 4.64
C VAL A 479 20.25 21.54 3.40
N LEU A 480 21.22 20.64 3.51
CA LEU A 480 21.81 19.93 2.39
C LEU A 480 20.85 18.89 1.81
N ASN A 481 20.20 18.08 2.67
CA ASN A 481 19.25 17.06 2.27
C ASN A 481 18.17 17.65 1.35
N PRO A 482 18.04 17.18 0.08
CA PRO A 482 17.01 17.64 -0.83
C PRO A 482 15.63 17.04 -0.54
N ARG A 483 15.57 15.88 0.10
CA ARG A 483 14.34 15.15 0.41
C ARG A 483 13.60 15.81 1.57
N VAL A 484 12.32 16.05 1.42
CA VAL A 484 11.46 16.63 2.45
C VAL A 484 10.43 15.62 2.98
N ASP A 485 9.73 14.93 2.07
CA ASP A 485 8.73 13.89 2.32
C ASP A 485 8.89 12.81 1.23
N ASP A 486 7.82 12.34 0.58
CA ASP A 486 7.84 11.30 -0.46
C ASP A 486 7.78 11.87 -1.91
N GLU A 487 8.06 13.16 -2.09
CA GLU A 487 8.10 13.77 -3.42
C GLU A 487 9.23 13.22 -4.29
N VAL A 488 9.06 13.28 -5.62
CA VAL A 488 10.11 12.93 -6.58
C VAL A 488 11.35 13.81 -6.42
N LEU A 489 12.53 13.22 -6.34
CA LEU A 489 13.78 13.97 -6.15
C LEU A 489 14.21 14.65 -7.45
N GLN A 490 14.14 15.98 -7.50
CA GLN A 490 14.41 16.81 -8.68
C GLN A 490 15.28 18.03 -8.39
N LYS A 491 15.83 18.62 -9.44
CA LYS A 491 16.47 19.94 -9.38
C LYS A 491 15.42 21.01 -9.07
N TYR A 492 15.56 21.74 -7.97
CA TYR A 492 14.66 22.86 -7.64
C TYR A 492 15.37 24.11 -7.09
N ARG A 493 16.58 23.94 -6.53
CA ARG A 493 17.23 25.06 -5.82
C ARG A 493 17.57 26.23 -6.75
N ARG A 494 18.04 25.94 -7.96
CA ARG A 494 18.38 26.96 -8.94
C ARG A 494 17.13 27.72 -9.41
N GLU A 495 16.03 27.01 -9.59
CA GLU A 495 14.75 27.58 -9.98
C GLU A 495 14.20 28.50 -8.87
N ILE A 496 14.18 28.01 -7.62
CA ILE A 496 13.77 28.81 -6.45
C ILE A 496 14.63 30.08 -6.34
N LYS A 497 15.96 29.97 -6.45
CA LYS A 497 16.85 31.14 -6.35
C LYS A 497 16.59 32.23 -7.38
N LYS A 498 16.08 31.88 -8.56
CA LYS A 498 15.71 32.84 -9.62
C LYS A 498 14.45 33.64 -9.31
N HIS A 499 13.55 33.13 -8.50
CA HIS A 499 12.30 33.79 -8.15
C HIS A 499 12.44 34.95 -7.16
N PHE A 500 13.57 35.04 -6.44
CA PHE A 500 13.75 36.05 -5.41
C PHE A 500 14.97 36.92 -5.70
N SER A 501 14.79 38.24 -5.53
CA SER A 501 15.88 39.19 -5.50
C SER A 501 16.83 38.97 -4.30
N ARG A 502 17.97 39.65 -4.28
CA ARG A 502 18.90 39.53 -3.16
C ARG A 502 18.28 40.06 -1.85
N ALA A 503 17.50 41.13 -1.91
CA ALA A 503 16.85 41.71 -0.74
C ALA A 503 15.77 40.76 -0.18
N GLU A 504 14.90 40.23 -1.03
CA GLU A 504 13.88 39.23 -0.61
C GLU A 504 14.48 37.97 0.00
N LYS A 505 15.59 37.46 -0.57
CA LYS A 505 16.31 36.31 0.03
C LYS A 505 16.79 36.59 1.43
N GLN A 506 17.22 37.82 1.71
CA GLN A 506 17.65 38.20 3.06
C GLN A 506 16.45 38.32 4.00
N GLU A 507 15.37 39.00 3.59
CA GLU A 507 14.15 39.11 4.38
C GLU A 507 13.55 37.74 4.76
N LEU A 508 13.53 36.80 3.79
CA LEU A 508 13.01 35.46 4.03
C LEU A 508 13.94 34.60 4.90
N ARG A 509 15.23 34.93 4.97
CA ARG A 509 16.14 34.30 5.93
C ARG A 509 15.96 34.82 7.33
N ASP A 510 15.73 36.14 7.44
CA ASP A 510 15.55 36.84 8.72
C ASP A 510 14.18 36.47 9.36
N ASP A 511 13.14 36.23 8.52
CA ASP A 511 11.82 35.77 8.94
C ASP A 511 11.29 34.67 8.00
N PRO A 512 11.64 33.41 8.23
CA PRO A 512 11.22 32.29 7.38
C PRO A 512 9.71 32.04 7.34
N SER A 513 8.94 32.49 8.34
CA SER A 513 7.49 32.33 8.37
C SER A 513 6.80 33.03 7.19
N ARG A 514 7.40 34.09 6.67
CA ARG A 514 6.90 34.85 5.51
C ARG A 514 6.88 34.04 4.21
N ILE A 515 7.70 32.98 4.11
CA ILE A 515 7.70 32.04 2.96
C ILE A 515 6.30 31.45 2.77
N TRP A 516 5.64 31.07 3.86
CA TRP A 516 4.31 30.48 3.79
C TRP A 516 3.27 31.44 3.19
N ASN A 517 3.30 32.69 3.59
CA ASN A 517 2.40 33.71 3.06
C ASN A 517 2.59 33.96 1.55
N LEU A 518 3.82 33.81 1.05
CA LEU A 518 4.10 33.92 -0.39
C LEU A 518 3.56 32.68 -1.14
N ILE A 519 3.73 31.48 -0.57
CA ILE A 519 3.22 30.23 -1.16
C ILE A 519 1.70 30.25 -1.24
N GLU A 520 1.01 30.65 -0.16
CA GLU A 520 -0.45 30.72 -0.12
C GLU A 520 -1.03 31.68 -1.19
N LYS A 521 -0.31 32.75 -1.52
CA LYS A 521 -0.71 33.68 -2.57
C LYS A 521 -0.39 33.18 -3.98
N ALA A 522 0.71 32.44 -4.16
CA ALA A 522 1.24 32.09 -5.47
C ALA A 522 0.77 30.71 -5.96
N ILE A 523 0.53 29.77 -5.05
CA ILE A 523 0.21 28.38 -5.36
C ILE A 523 -1.26 28.10 -5.03
N VAL A 524 -2.02 27.77 -6.05
CA VAL A 524 -3.46 27.49 -5.92
C VAL A 524 -3.67 25.99 -5.73
N SER A 525 -4.55 25.61 -4.81
CA SER A 525 -4.98 24.22 -4.68
C SER A 525 -6.08 23.91 -5.71
N ARG A 526 -5.95 22.81 -6.42
CA ARG A 526 -6.86 22.29 -7.45
C ARG A 526 -7.13 20.81 -7.23
N PRO A 527 -7.75 20.41 -6.11
CA PRO A 527 -7.95 19.00 -5.79
C PRO A 527 -8.67 18.23 -6.88
N GLU A 528 -9.56 18.87 -7.64
CA GLU A 528 -10.28 18.27 -8.78
C GLU A 528 -9.40 17.97 -10.01
N LYS A 529 -8.17 18.48 -10.06
CA LYS A 529 -7.18 18.28 -11.14
C LYS A 529 -5.95 17.50 -10.65
N GLU A 530 -5.99 17.03 -9.44
CA GLU A 530 -4.89 16.29 -8.80
C GLU A 530 -5.34 14.86 -8.45
N ARG A 531 -4.41 14.10 -7.93
CA ARG A 531 -4.63 12.90 -7.16
C ARG A 531 -3.99 13.10 -5.79
N SER A 532 -4.70 12.84 -4.71
CA SER A 532 -4.29 13.21 -3.35
C SER A 532 -2.96 12.56 -2.92
N SER A 533 -2.69 11.33 -3.40
CA SER A 533 -1.47 10.57 -3.10
C SER A 533 -0.26 10.97 -3.98
N VAL A 534 -0.44 11.79 -5.02
CA VAL A 534 0.65 12.23 -5.91
C VAL A 534 1.09 13.63 -5.55
N ILE A 535 2.33 13.76 -5.11
CA ILE A 535 2.90 15.02 -4.65
C ILE A 535 3.41 15.85 -5.86
N THR A 536 2.99 17.11 -5.96
CA THR A 536 3.63 18.07 -6.86
C THR A 536 4.95 18.50 -6.25
N THR A 537 6.07 18.27 -6.97
CA THR A 537 7.41 18.66 -6.52
C THR A 537 7.57 20.16 -6.36
N PRO A 538 8.58 20.65 -5.61
CA PRO A 538 8.85 22.08 -5.52
C PRO A 538 9.00 22.79 -6.87
N ALA A 539 9.70 22.16 -7.82
CA ALA A 539 9.82 22.69 -9.18
C ALA A 539 8.49 22.61 -9.96
N GLY A 540 7.71 21.55 -9.74
CA GLY A 540 6.37 21.38 -10.31
C GLY A 540 5.42 22.47 -9.84
N CYS A 541 5.36 22.75 -8.54
CA CYS A 541 4.55 23.83 -7.96
C CYS A 541 4.87 25.20 -8.59
N ILE A 542 6.16 25.50 -8.77
CA ILE A 542 6.61 26.76 -9.38
C ILE A 542 6.17 26.84 -10.84
N ARG A 543 6.28 25.76 -11.61
CA ARG A 543 5.92 25.71 -13.03
C ARG A 543 4.43 25.84 -13.27
N THR A 544 3.63 25.11 -12.50
CA THR A 544 2.17 25.05 -12.67
C THR A 544 1.43 26.12 -11.87
N CYS A 545 2.06 26.73 -10.87
CA CYS A 545 1.42 27.56 -9.84
C CYS A 545 0.28 26.82 -9.10
N THR A 546 0.35 25.50 -9.03
CA THR A 546 -0.62 24.64 -8.35
C THR A 546 0.07 23.63 -7.42
N GLY A 547 -0.64 23.15 -6.42
CA GLY A 547 -0.17 22.12 -5.52
C GLY A 547 -1.14 21.86 -4.37
N SER A 548 -1.14 20.62 -3.89
CA SER A 548 -1.89 20.22 -2.70
C SER A 548 -1.35 20.92 -1.45
N PHE A 549 -2.08 20.85 -0.35
CA PHE A 549 -1.62 21.39 0.93
C PHE A 549 -0.28 20.77 1.38
N LEU A 550 -0.08 19.47 1.16
CA LEU A 550 1.20 18.81 1.42
C LEU A 550 2.30 19.32 0.49
N SER A 551 2.01 19.44 -0.82
CA SER A 551 2.98 19.97 -1.79
C SER A 551 3.42 21.41 -1.45
N LYS A 552 2.51 22.26 -0.94
CA LYS A 552 2.84 23.61 -0.44
C LYS A 552 3.76 23.57 0.78
N LYS A 553 3.53 22.64 1.73
CA LYS A 553 4.41 22.44 2.90
C LYS A 553 5.81 21.99 2.48
N ILE A 554 5.90 21.06 1.53
CA ILE A 554 7.17 20.61 0.96
C ILE A 554 7.89 21.77 0.26
N LEU A 555 7.17 22.60 -0.50
CA LEU A 555 7.72 23.79 -1.14
C LEU A 555 8.25 24.81 -0.12
N PHE A 556 7.57 24.99 1.01
CA PHE A 556 8.06 25.81 2.12
C PHE A 556 9.43 25.34 2.59
N VAL A 557 9.57 24.07 2.91
CA VAL A 557 10.85 23.49 3.36
C VAL A 557 11.92 23.61 2.28
N ALA A 558 11.58 23.35 1.03
CA ALA A 558 12.50 23.46 -0.10
C ALA A 558 13.02 24.89 -0.30
N ILE A 559 12.16 25.90 -0.18
CA ILE A 559 12.55 27.31 -0.24
C ILE A 559 13.45 27.67 0.95
N ALA A 560 13.06 27.34 2.17
CA ALA A 560 13.83 27.59 3.39
C ALA A 560 15.24 26.99 3.29
N ARG A 561 15.35 25.69 2.96
CA ARG A 561 16.64 24.99 2.77
C ARG A 561 17.48 25.61 1.64
N THR A 562 16.83 26.07 0.56
CA THR A 562 17.52 26.73 -0.56
C THR A 562 18.12 28.10 -0.17
N LEU A 563 17.51 28.77 0.79
CA LEU A 563 17.99 30.02 1.35
C LEU A 563 18.96 29.86 2.52
N GLY A 564 19.28 28.60 2.92
CA GLY A 564 20.21 28.28 4.00
C GLY A 564 19.57 28.26 5.39
N VAL A 565 18.23 28.21 5.47
CA VAL A 565 17.49 28.02 6.72
C VAL A 565 17.26 26.54 6.94
N ALA A 566 17.64 26.03 8.11
CA ALA A 566 17.33 24.66 8.50
C ALA A 566 15.82 24.51 8.72
N ALA A 567 15.17 23.64 7.93
CA ALA A 567 13.72 23.45 7.94
C ALA A 567 13.36 21.99 7.70
N ARG A 568 12.18 21.59 8.21
CA ARG A 568 11.64 20.24 8.06
C ARG A 568 10.12 20.23 8.10
N LEU A 569 9.53 19.12 7.69
CA LEU A 569 8.23 18.72 8.20
C LEU A 569 8.44 17.96 9.51
N ASN A 570 7.62 18.24 10.50
CA ASN A 570 7.65 17.52 11.76
C ASN A 570 7.30 16.05 11.51
N PRO A 571 8.08 15.06 12.00
CA PRO A 571 7.86 13.65 11.70
C PRO A 571 6.55 13.09 12.28
N HIS A 572 5.95 13.75 13.29
CA HIS A 572 4.72 13.28 13.92
C HIS A 572 3.45 13.81 13.24
N ASP A 573 3.40 15.12 12.94
CA ASP A 573 2.17 15.78 12.45
C ASP A 573 2.34 16.44 11.06
N ARG A 574 3.51 16.30 10.42
CA ARG A 574 3.86 16.95 9.16
C ARG A 574 3.63 18.47 9.17
N SER A 575 3.69 19.11 10.34
CA SER A 575 3.70 20.57 10.43
C SER A 575 5.02 21.13 9.95
N MET A 576 4.98 22.32 9.31
CA MET A 576 6.19 22.99 8.85
C MET A 576 6.94 23.59 10.03
N GLU A 577 8.24 23.33 10.10
CA GLU A 577 9.12 23.85 11.13
C GLU A 577 10.41 24.42 10.51
N TYR A 578 10.92 25.50 11.09
CA TYR A 578 12.25 26.02 10.80
C TYR A 578 13.04 26.21 12.09
N MET A 579 14.37 26.26 11.98
CA MET A 579 15.24 26.38 13.14
C MET A 579 15.46 27.85 13.51
N GLU A 580 15.10 28.22 14.73
CA GLU A 580 15.37 29.49 15.36
C GLU A 580 16.08 29.26 16.70
N ASN A 581 17.22 29.93 16.91
CA ASN A 581 18.01 29.83 18.15
C ASN A 581 18.34 28.37 18.58
N GLY A 582 18.59 27.51 17.59
CA GLY A 582 18.96 26.09 17.81
C GLY A 582 17.78 25.16 18.14
N ARG A 583 16.54 25.61 18.00
CA ARG A 583 15.31 24.79 18.18
C ARG A 583 14.40 24.94 16.97
N PHE A 584 13.66 23.85 16.65
CA PHE A 584 12.62 23.89 15.66
C PHE A 584 11.38 24.60 16.21
N VAL A 585 10.90 25.61 15.47
CA VAL A 585 9.69 26.34 15.79
C VAL A 585 8.67 26.17 14.65
N PRO A 586 7.38 26.03 14.96
CA PRO A 586 6.34 25.84 13.96
C PRO A 586 6.09 27.15 13.18
N VAL A 587 5.81 27.04 11.88
CA VAL A 587 5.46 28.16 10.99
C VAL A 587 4.05 28.67 11.26
N LEU A 588 3.12 27.76 11.49
CA LEU A 588 1.74 28.08 11.86
C LEU A 588 1.58 27.91 13.36
N ALA A 589 0.80 28.78 13.98
CA ALA A 589 0.45 28.61 15.38
C ALA A 589 -0.18 27.23 15.59
N ARG A 590 0.34 26.49 16.56
CA ARG A 590 -0.28 25.25 16.99
C ARG A 590 -1.44 25.55 17.92
N THR A 591 -2.51 24.79 17.81
CA THR A 591 -3.54 24.77 18.82
C THR A 591 -2.91 24.31 20.13
N GLU A 592 -3.20 24.99 21.23
CA GLU A 592 -2.63 24.63 22.52
C GLU A 592 -3.21 23.30 22.99
N LYS A 593 -2.34 22.33 23.23
CA LYS A 593 -2.68 21.07 23.88
C LYS A 593 -2.75 21.33 25.39
N ASN A 594 -3.89 21.81 25.83
CA ASN A 594 -4.11 22.18 27.23
C ASN A 594 -4.88 21.15 28.05
N CYS A 595 -5.16 19.99 27.49
CA CYS A 595 -5.82 18.86 28.17
C CYS A 595 -4.81 17.72 28.36
N THR A 596 -5.07 16.83 29.28
CA THR A 596 -4.25 15.64 29.54
C THR A 596 -5.12 14.40 29.58
N LEU A 597 -4.82 13.42 28.75
CA LEU A 597 -5.39 12.08 28.82
C LEU A 597 -4.37 11.14 29.48
N ILE A 598 -4.77 10.48 30.56
CA ILE A 598 -3.99 9.44 31.23
C ILE A 598 -4.59 8.09 30.84
N LEU A 599 -3.85 7.32 30.05
CA LEU A 599 -4.24 5.95 29.70
C LEU A 599 -3.56 4.97 30.67
N LYS A 600 -4.34 4.05 31.22
CA LYS A 600 -3.86 2.95 32.05
C LYS A 600 -3.94 1.64 31.26
N ALA A 601 -2.90 0.87 31.30
CA ALA A 601 -2.78 -0.42 30.64
C ALA A 601 -2.74 -1.56 31.66
N GLY A 602 -3.45 -2.66 31.43
CA GLY A 602 -3.36 -3.87 32.26
C GLY A 602 -2.04 -4.63 32.02
N GLU A 603 -1.57 -5.38 33.03
CA GLU A 603 -0.27 -6.09 33.00
C GLU A 603 -0.20 -7.23 31.97
N THR A 604 -1.33 -7.78 31.57
CA THR A 604 -1.43 -9.00 30.75
C THR A 604 -1.34 -8.74 29.25
N VAL A 605 -1.44 -7.48 28.79
CA VAL A 605 -1.48 -7.12 27.37
C VAL A 605 -0.28 -6.23 27.00
N GLN A 606 0.46 -6.60 25.96
CA GLN A 606 1.46 -5.73 25.36
C GLN A 606 0.76 -4.73 24.40
N TRP A 607 0.48 -3.55 24.90
CA TRP A 607 -0.17 -2.50 24.13
C TRP A 607 0.76 -1.88 23.10
N LYS A 608 0.36 -1.92 21.83
CA LYS A 608 1.10 -1.32 20.70
C LYS A 608 0.14 -0.47 19.87
N TYR A 609 0.52 0.78 19.68
CA TYR A 609 -0.26 1.73 18.90
C TYR A 609 -0.47 1.24 17.47
N PHE A 610 -1.67 1.40 16.92
CA PHE A 610 -2.17 0.86 15.67
C PHE A 610 -2.24 -0.68 15.58
N GLN A 611 -1.58 -1.44 16.44
CA GLN A 611 -1.68 -2.89 16.42
C GLN A 611 -2.89 -3.41 17.20
N ASN A 612 -3.07 -2.95 18.43
CA ASN A 612 -4.20 -3.37 19.28
C ASN A 612 -4.90 -2.23 20.00
N TRP A 613 -4.50 -0.99 19.78
CA TRP A 613 -5.22 0.20 20.20
C TRP A 613 -4.91 1.42 19.31
N SER A 614 -5.86 2.34 19.26
CA SER A 614 -5.67 3.67 18.66
C SER A 614 -6.54 4.71 19.34
N ILE A 615 -6.25 5.98 19.11
CA ILE A 615 -7.05 7.12 19.51
C ILE A 615 -7.27 8.05 18.33
N ALA A 616 -8.51 8.50 18.12
CA ALA A 616 -8.88 9.41 17.04
C ALA A 616 -9.66 10.61 17.56
N LYS A 617 -9.47 11.77 16.95
CA LYS A 617 -10.20 13.02 17.21
C LYS A 617 -11.29 13.21 16.17
N LEU A 618 -12.48 13.62 16.59
CA LEU A 618 -13.58 13.97 15.70
C LEU A 618 -13.42 15.41 15.21
N GLU A 619 -13.13 15.56 13.93
CA GLU A 619 -12.99 16.86 13.26
C GLU A 619 -13.66 16.85 11.90
N ASN A 620 -14.40 17.88 11.58
CA ASN A 620 -15.10 18.02 10.30
C ASN A 620 -16.00 16.80 9.97
N GLY A 621 -16.67 16.25 11.00
CA GLY A 621 -17.53 15.08 10.87
C GLY A 621 -16.80 13.78 10.57
N ARG A 622 -15.51 13.66 10.89
CA ARG A 622 -14.72 12.44 10.71
C ARG A 622 -13.78 12.22 11.90
N TYR A 623 -13.68 10.99 12.35
CA TYR A 623 -12.61 10.59 13.25
C TYR A 623 -11.30 10.43 12.50
N THR A 624 -10.27 11.13 12.97
CA THR A 624 -8.91 11.06 12.41
C THR A 624 -7.97 10.57 13.50
N SER A 625 -7.29 9.47 13.27
CA SER A 625 -6.35 8.88 14.22
C SER A 625 -5.16 9.82 14.47
N LEU A 626 -4.79 9.97 15.73
CA LEU A 626 -3.62 10.74 16.11
C LEU A 626 -2.35 10.00 15.71
N LYS A 627 -1.33 10.74 15.29
CA LYS A 627 0.00 10.18 15.02
C LYS A 627 0.85 10.33 16.27
N LEU A 628 0.86 9.31 17.11
CA LEU A 628 1.55 9.35 18.40
C LEU A 628 3.05 9.00 18.33
N GLY A 629 3.58 8.57 17.17
CA GLY A 629 4.99 8.21 17.03
C GLY A 629 5.40 7.05 17.93
N ALA A 630 6.55 7.20 18.62
CA ALA A 630 7.11 6.18 19.51
C ALA A 630 6.64 6.32 20.97
N GLU A 631 5.44 6.83 21.22
CA GLU A 631 4.84 6.91 22.54
C GLU A 631 4.63 5.50 23.10
N ASN A 632 5.18 5.24 24.29
CA ASN A 632 5.10 3.95 24.97
C ASN A 632 4.53 4.12 26.37
N PHE A 633 3.94 3.06 26.90
CA PHE A 633 3.54 3.01 28.30
C PHE A 633 4.76 2.88 29.21
N GLU A 634 4.90 3.81 30.15
CA GLU A 634 5.88 3.74 31.25
C GLU A 634 5.14 3.31 32.51
N ASP A 635 5.57 2.24 33.15
CA ASP A 635 4.88 1.66 34.32
C ASP A 635 3.36 1.52 34.11
N GLN A 636 2.96 1.07 32.91
CA GLN A 636 1.56 0.88 32.48
C GLN A 636 0.72 2.18 32.37
N ILE A 637 1.38 3.33 32.36
CA ILE A 637 0.72 4.62 32.20
C ILE A 637 1.26 5.33 30.97
N LEU A 638 0.36 5.92 30.19
CA LEU A 638 0.69 6.80 29.09
C LEU A 638 -0.02 8.14 29.27
N ASN A 639 0.75 9.22 29.35
CA ASN A 639 0.24 10.58 29.46
C ASN A 639 0.25 11.27 28.11
N LEU A 640 -0.91 11.58 27.55
CA LEU A 640 -1.07 12.22 26.25
C LEU A 640 -1.57 13.66 26.43
N PRO A 641 -0.78 14.67 26.00
CA PRO A 641 -1.29 16.02 25.89
C PRO A 641 -2.21 16.14 24.68
N LEU A 642 -3.45 16.55 24.88
CA LEU A 642 -4.50 16.67 23.87
C LEU A 642 -5.01 18.11 23.74
N GLU A 643 -5.62 18.40 22.60
CA GLU A 643 -6.53 19.52 22.42
C GLU A 643 -7.89 19.17 23.02
N SER A 644 -8.71 20.17 23.34
CA SER A 644 -10.10 19.90 23.73
C SER A 644 -10.93 19.39 22.55
N GLY A 645 -11.95 18.58 22.82
CA GLY A 645 -12.86 18.05 21.79
C GLY A 645 -13.31 16.62 22.04
N ASN A 646 -13.95 16.05 21.02
CA ASN A 646 -14.48 14.69 21.03
C ASN A 646 -13.47 13.68 20.49
N TYR A 647 -13.30 12.58 21.22
CA TYR A 647 -12.34 11.53 20.90
C TYR A 647 -12.98 10.15 20.95
N ARG A 648 -12.38 9.23 20.21
CA ARG A 648 -12.67 7.79 20.30
C ARG A 648 -11.37 7.03 20.53
N ILE A 649 -11.35 6.17 21.55
CA ILE A 649 -10.33 5.14 21.71
C ILE A 649 -10.90 3.85 21.17
N LEU A 650 -10.12 3.14 20.38
CA LEU A 650 -10.40 1.82 19.85
C LEU A 650 -9.38 0.83 20.42
N THR A 651 -9.83 -0.29 20.95
CA THR A 651 -8.99 -1.44 21.25
C THR A 651 -9.43 -2.63 20.41
N SER A 652 -8.51 -3.42 19.92
CA SER A 652 -8.86 -4.53 19.05
C SER A 652 -7.97 -5.75 19.26
N ASN A 653 -8.59 -6.92 19.14
CA ASN A 653 -7.97 -8.24 19.23
C ASN A 653 -8.28 -9.01 17.94
N ARG A 654 -7.26 -9.16 17.05
CA ARG A 654 -7.40 -9.93 15.82
C ARG A 654 -7.30 -11.42 16.13
N LEU A 655 -8.33 -12.15 15.72
CA LEU A 655 -8.40 -13.59 15.91
C LEU A 655 -7.76 -14.34 14.73
N PRO A 656 -7.29 -15.58 14.93
CA PRO A 656 -6.69 -16.40 13.88
C PRO A 656 -7.60 -16.60 12.66
N ASN A 657 -8.91 -16.67 12.85
CA ASN A 657 -9.90 -16.75 11.77
C ASN A 657 -10.14 -15.43 11.03
N GLY A 658 -9.44 -14.38 11.38
CA GLY A 658 -9.53 -13.07 10.76
C GLY A 658 -10.58 -12.15 11.34
N ASN A 659 -11.46 -12.62 12.23
CA ASN A 659 -12.37 -11.75 12.96
C ASN A 659 -11.59 -10.77 13.84
N MET A 660 -12.17 -9.59 14.08
CA MET A 660 -11.59 -8.59 14.95
C MET A 660 -12.56 -8.29 16.07
N PHE A 661 -12.23 -8.67 17.29
CA PHE A 661 -12.99 -8.29 18.46
C PHE A 661 -12.49 -6.95 18.96
N ALA A 662 -13.37 -5.96 19.01
CA ALA A 662 -13.02 -4.59 19.29
C ALA A 662 -13.92 -3.98 20.36
N ASN A 663 -13.37 -3.01 21.09
CA ASN A 663 -14.11 -2.11 21.95
C ASN A 663 -13.87 -0.66 21.56
N GLU A 664 -14.89 0.14 21.63
CA GLU A 664 -14.85 1.59 21.46
C GLU A 664 -15.15 2.31 22.77
N TYR A 665 -14.45 3.41 23.00
CA TYR A 665 -14.71 4.33 24.09
C TYR A 665 -14.75 5.75 23.55
N HIS A 666 -15.94 6.36 23.58
CA HIS A 666 -16.14 7.75 23.16
C HIS A 666 -16.13 8.66 24.36
N PHE A 667 -15.42 9.77 24.26
CA PHE A 667 -15.33 10.75 25.34
C PHE A 667 -15.12 12.16 24.80
N GLU A 668 -15.51 13.12 25.60
CA GLU A 668 -15.18 14.54 25.41
C GLU A 668 -14.15 14.95 26.47
N ILE A 669 -13.21 15.84 26.09
CA ILE A 669 -12.27 16.45 27.01
C ILE A 669 -12.31 17.97 26.86
N GLN A 670 -12.51 18.67 28.00
CA GLN A 670 -12.66 20.12 28.04
C GLN A 670 -11.30 20.82 28.25
N PRO A 671 -11.17 22.12 27.88
CA PRO A 671 -9.93 22.87 28.08
C PRO A 671 -9.46 22.84 29.56
N GLY A 672 -8.22 22.38 29.78
CA GLY A 672 -7.61 22.28 31.11
C GLY A 672 -7.99 21.02 31.88
N GLU A 673 -8.80 20.14 31.33
CA GLU A 673 -9.22 18.88 31.94
C GLU A 673 -8.10 17.84 31.92
N THR A 674 -8.05 17.01 32.97
CA THR A 674 -7.29 15.75 32.98
C THR A 674 -8.29 14.60 33.09
N LYS A 675 -8.27 13.71 32.12
CA LYS A 675 -9.14 12.53 32.06
C LYS A 675 -8.32 11.27 32.16
N GLU A 676 -8.82 10.29 32.90
CA GLU A 676 -8.17 9.00 33.12
C GLU A 676 -9.06 7.88 32.56
N ILE A 677 -8.49 7.03 31.69
CA ILE A 677 -9.21 5.92 31.05
C ILE A 677 -8.33 4.67 31.12
N GLU A 678 -8.91 3.56 31.57
CA GLU A 678 -8.28 2.24 31.52
C GLU A 678 -8.58 1.55 30.21
N LEU A 679 -7.54 1.04 29.52
CA LEU A 679 -7.69 0.29 28.28
C LEU A 679 -8.22 -1.12 28.56
N VAL A 680 -9.28 -1.50 27.86
CA VAL A 680 -9.92 -2.81 27.98
C VAL A 680 -9.85 -3.52 26.64
N LEU A 681 -9.17 -4.67 26.59
CA LEU A 681 -9.17 -5.54 25.42
C LEU A 681 -10.35 -6.51 25.51
N ARG A 682 -11.02 -6.75 24.38
CA ARG A 682 -12.08 -7.74 24.30
C ARG A 682 -11.48 -9.15 24.27
N GLU A 683 -11.90 -9.98 25.21
CA GLU A 683 -11.52 -11.39 25.26
C GLU A 683 -12.29 -12.20 24.22
N ALA A 684 -11.70 -13.30 23.76
CA ALA A 684 -12.29 -14.24 22.83
C ALA A 684 -12.25 -15.65 23.41
N ASP A 685 -13.34 -16.38 23.24
CA ASP A 685 -13.40 -17.79 23.58
C ASP A 685 -12.71 -18.65 22.52
N LEU A 686 -12.40 -19.90 22.85
CA LEU A 686 -11.71 -20.82 21.92
C LEU A 686 -12.50 -21.00 20.62
N GLU A 687 -13.82 -21.12 20.72
CA GLU A 687 -14.70 -21.30 19.56
C GLU A 687 -14.66 -20.12 18.59
N ASP A 688 -14.45 -18.91 19.12
CA ASP A 688 -14.32 -17.70 18.31
C ASP A 688 -13.05 -17.68 17.45
N MET A 689 -12.04 -18.49 17.82
CA MET A 689 -10.72 -18.51 17.19
C MET A 689 -10.59 -19.56 16.07
N LEU A 690 -11.55 -20.48 15.95
CA LEU A 690 -11.45 -21.58 15.03
C LEU A 690 -11.80 -21.17 13.59
N GLU A 691 -11.09 -21.79 12.67
CA GLU A 691 -11.32 -21.74 11.23
C GLU A 691 -11.89 -23.08 10.71
N ASN A 692 -12.23 -23.09 9.44
CA ASN A 692 -12.63 -24.29 8.72
C ASN A 692 -12.11 -24.17 7.28
N ILE A 693 -10.81 -24.40 7.13
CA ILE A 693 -10.09 -24.14 5.87
C ILE A 693 -9.66 -25.46 5.24
N SER A 694 -10.23 -25.76 4.08
CA SER A 694 -9.76 -26.90 3.27
C SER A 694 -8.36 -26.64 2.72
N MET A 695 -7.39 -27.43 3.10
CA MET A 695 -6.02 -27.39 2.62
C MET A 695 -5.85 -28.21 1.32
N PRO A 696 -4.91 -27.83 0.45
CA PRO A 696 -4.57 -28.64 -0.72
C PRO A 696 -3.92 -29.97 -0.30
N GLU A 697 -4.05 -30.99 -1.13
CA GLU A 697 -3.30 -32.24 -0.95
C GLU A 697 -1.80 -32.01 -1.11
N PHE A 698 -1.00 -32.61 -0.25
CA PHE A 698 0.46 -32.59 -0.33
C PHE A 698 1.05 -33.94 0.08
N MET A 699 2.29 -34.18 -0.28
CA MET A 699 3.01 -35.44 -0.02
C MET A 699 4.10 -35.22 1.02
N LEU A 700 4.21 -36.11 1.97
CA LEU A 700 5.31 -36.17 2.92
C LEU A 700 6.08 -37.47 2.69
N LYS A 701 7.34 -37.53 3.09
CA LYS A 701 8.19 -38.72 2.95
C LYS A 701 8.38 -39.42 4.29
N THR A 702 8.31 -40.70 4.27
CA THR A 702 8.75 -41.55 5.40
C THR A 702 10.28 -41.65 5.44
N GLU A 703 10.85 -42.26 6.49
CA GLU A 703 12.29 -42.43 6.66
C GLU A 703 12.96 -43.22 5.51
N ASP A 704 12.24 -44.12 4.87
CA ASP A 704 12.72 -44.90 3.72
C ASP A 704 12.49 -44.21 2.37
N GLY A 705 11.95 -43.00 2.39
CA GLY A 705 11.67 -42.14 1.21
C GLY A 705 10.34 -42.45 0.51
N THR A 706 9.50 -43.29 1.09
CA THR A 706 8.15 -43.57 0.55
C THR A 706 7.27 -42.34 0.71
N GLU A 707 6.58 -41.95 -0.34
CA GLU A 707 5.65 -40.79 -0.31
C GLU A 707 4.28 -41.20 0.26
N VAL A 708 3.78 -40.45 1.20
CA VAL A 708 2.48 -40.60 1.85
C VAL A 708 1.65 -39.35 1.68
N LYS A 709 0.38 -39.49 1.39
CA LYS A 709 -0.57 -38.37 1.26
C LYS A 709 -0.89 -37.78 2.64
N ALA A 710 -0.87 -36.49 2.75
CA ALA A 710 -1.27 -35.81 3.98
C ALA A 710 -2.75 -36.07 4.33
N SER A 711 -3.61 -36.24 3.31
CA SER A 711 -5.01 -36.65 3.52
C SER A 711 -5.18 -37.96 4.25
N ASP A 712 -4.28 -38.91 4.03
CA ASP A 712 -4.32 -40.22 4.70
C ASP A 712 -3.87 -40.10 6.16
N LEU A 713 -2.96 -39.18 6.45
CA LEU A 713 -2.41 -38.91 7.79
C LEU A 713 -3.36 -38.17 8.71
N THR A 714 -4.29 -37.41 8.15
CA THR A 714 -5.20 -36.54 8.91
C THR A 714 -6.67 -36.99 8.83
N ALA A 715 -6.92 -38.21 8.34
CA ALA A 715 -8.27 -38.69 8.05
C ALA A 715 -9.15 -38.93 9.28
N ASP A 716 -8.58 -39.30 10.40
CA ASP A 716 -9.27 -39.86 11.57
C ASP A 716 -9.35 -38.90 12.77
N GLY A 717 -9.67 -37.65 12.56
CA GLY A 717 -9.90 -36.71 13.66
C GLY A 717 -8.93 -35.54 13.70
N LYS A 718 -8.63 -35.05 14.91
CA LYS A 718 -7.74 -33.90 15.09
C LYS A 718 -6.27 -34.35 15.05
N HIS A 719 -5.45 -33.54 14.32
CA HIS A 719 -3.99 -33.75 14.25
C HIS A 719 -3.28 -32.41 14.37
N ILE A 720 -2.09 -32.41 14.93
CA ILE A 720 -1.17 -31.29 14.97
C ILE A 720 -0.04 -31.57 13.97
N LEU A 721 0.00 -30.80 12.89
CA LEU A 721 1.11 -30.82 11.92
C LEU A 721 2.11 -29.73 12.33
N MET A 722 3.36 -30.08 12.57
CA MET A 722 4.42 -29.16 12.98
C MET A 722 5.60 -29.25 12.04
N PHE A 723 5.79 -28.23 11.19
CA PHE A 723 6.96 -28.12 10.31
C PHE A 723 8.06 -27.40 11.07
N LEU A 724 9.05 -28.14 11.52
CA LEU A 724 10.06 -27.66 12.46
C LEU A 724 11.37 -27.29 11.74
N GLU A 725 11.86 -26.10 12.03
CA GLU A 725 13.22 -25.68 11.61
C GLU A 725 14.17 -25.95 12.77
N GLU A 726 15.07 -26.91 12.57
CA GLU A 726 16.04 -27.37 13.56
C GLU A 726 17.00 -26.25 14.02
N GLU A 727 17.40 -26.27 15.28
CA GLU A 727 18.37 -25.35 15.91
C GLU A 727 17.95 -23.87 15.87
N LYS A 728 16.69 -23.57 15.63
CA LYS A 728 16.15 -22.21 15.66
C LYS A 728 15.41 -21.95 16.96
N GLU A 729 15.63 -20.76 17.51
CA GLU A 729 15.05 -20.33 18.79
C GLU A 729 13.52 -20.53 18.83
N PRO A 730 12.70 -20.18 17.81
CA PRO A 730 11.26 -20.43 17.83
C PRO A 730 10.88 -21.92 17.96
N THR A 731 11.59 -22.81 17.29
CA THR A 731 11.38 -24.26 17.38
C THR A 731 11.77 -24.78 18.76
N GLU A 732 12.90 -24.33 19.30
CA GLU A 732 13.36 -24.70 20.62
C GLU A 732 12.36 -24.32 21.71
N HIS A 733 11.75 -23.14 21.62
CA HIS A 733 10.76 -22.68 22.58
C HIS A 733 9.50 -23.56 22.59
N ILE A 734 8.89 -23.85 21.44
CA ILE A 734 7.69 -24.70 21.41
C ILE A 734 7.99 -26.13 21.88
N LEU A 735 9.13 -26.70 21.53
CA LEU A 735 9.52 -28.02 22.01
C LEU A 735 9.72 -28.02 23.53
N ASN A 736 10.26 -26.96 24.12
CA ASN A 736 10.39 -26.83 25.56
C ASN A 736 9.02 -26.70 26.25
N GLU A 737 8.08 -25.90 25.73
CA GLU A 737 6.69 -25.83 26.25
C GLU A 737 6.01 -27.21 26.23
N MET A 738 6.21 -27.99 25.14
CA MET A 738 5.68 -29.36 25.05
C MET A 738 6.32 -30.31 26.10
N MET A 739 7.60 -30.14 26.39
CA MET A 739 8.27 -30.93 27.44
C MET A 739 7.90 -30.54 28.85
N GLU A 740 7.60 -29.26 29.11
CA GLU A 740 7.08 -28.78 30.40
C GLU A 740 5.69 -29.32 30.68
N GLN A 741 4.92 -29.62 29.65
CA GLN A 741 3.57 -30.18 29.72
C GLN A 741 3.54 -31.63 29.22
N GLU A 742 4.60 -32.40 29.48
CA GLU A 742 4.83 -33.78 28.97
C GLU A 742 3.61 -34.68 29.17
N GLU A 743 3.02 -34.73 30.37
CA GLU A 743 1.87 -35.59 30.67
C GLU A 743 0.64 -35.33 29.80
N ALA A 744 0.37 -34.04 29.52
CA ALA A 744 -0.76 -33.64 28.68
C ALA A 744 -0.51 -33.97 27.20
N PHE A 745 0.68 -33.64 26.67
CA PHE A 745 1.02 -33.91 25.27
C PHE A 745 1.19 -35.41 25.00
N ALA A 746 1.62 -36.22 25.96
CA ALA A 746 1.74 -37.67 25.80
C ALA A 746 0.39 -38.35 25.49
N GLY A 747 -0.73 -37.74 25.95
CA GLY A 747 -2.07 -38.22 25.63
C GLY A 747 -2.47 -38.07 24.16
N TYR A 748 -1.81 -37.16 23.43
CA TYR A 748 -2.06 -36.85 22.02
C TYR A 748 -0.89 -37.16 21.10
N ALA A 749 0.15 -37.86 21.58
CA ALA A 749 1.40 -38.09 20.84
C ALA A 749 1.18 -38.74 19.46
N GLU A 750 0.24 -39.70 19.33
CA GLU A 750 -0.09 -40.33 18.05
C GLU A 750 -0.77 -39.41 17.03
N GLN A 751 -1.35 -38.30 17.49
CA GLN A 751 -1.99 -37.26 16.66
C GLN A 751 -1.04 -36.10 16.35
N ILE A 752 0.19 -36.12 16.85
CA ILE A 752 1.20 -35.11 16.56
C ILE A 752 2.10 -35.62 15.45
N ILE A 753 2.26 -34.79 14.42
CA ILE A 753 3.06 -35.07 13.22
C ILE A 753 4.17 -34.03 13.14
N PHE A 754 5.41 -34.43 13.34
CA PHE A 754 6.58 -33.62 13.11
C PHE A 754 7.06 -33.81 11.67
N VAL A 755 7.26 -32.71 10.99
CA VAL A 755 7.86 -32.69 9.66
C VAL A 755 9.19 -31.93 9.78
N VAL A 756 10.27 -32.63 9.38
CA VAL A 756 11.65 -32.11 9.43
C VAL A 756 12.33 -32.24 8.08
N ARG A 757 13.42 -31.47 7.86
CA ARG A 757 14.11 -31.49 6.55
C ARG A 757 14.89 -32.80 6.31
N SER A 758 15.44 -33.37 7.36
CA SER A 758 16.28 -34.53 7.23
C SER A 758 16.32 -35.41 8.51
N LYS A 759 16.92 -36.56 8.40
CA LYS A 759 17.11 -37.47 9.56
C LYS A 759 18.06 -36.85 10.59
N GLU A 760 19.06 -36.11 10.15
CA GLU A 760 20.04 -35.46 11.01
C GLU A 760 19.38 -34.45 11.94
N ALA A 761 18.27 -33.84 11.53
CA ALA A 761 17.51 -32.90 12.35
C ALA A 761 17.03 -33.51 13.66
N LEU A 762 16.72 -34.83 13.66
CA LEU A 762 16.28 -35.60 14.85
C LEU A 762 17.38 -35.76 15.91
N GLU A 763 18.64 -35.62 15.53
CA GLU A 763 19.79 -35.72 16.43
C GLU A 763 20.06 -34.42 17.20
N THR A 764 19.35 -33.32 16.86
CA THR A 764 19.49 -32.08 17.61
C THR A 764 19.04 -32.27 19.07
N PRO A 765 19.73 -31.61 20.04
CA PRO A 765 19.53 -31.94 21.46
C PRO A 765 18.08 -31.83 21.95
N THR A 766 17.38 -30.75 21.62
CA THR A 766 16.02 -30.49 22.12
C THR A 766 15.01 -31.40 21.44
N LEU A 767 15.09 -31.59 20.12
CA LEU A 767 14.18 -32.49 19.40
C LEU A 767 14.35 -33.93 19.80
N SER A 768 15.61 -34.40 19.93
CA SER A 768 15.94 -35.73 20.42
C SER A 768 15.38 -35.98 21.84
N LYS A 769 15.52 -34.98 22.73
CA LYS A 769 14.98 -35.04 24.09
C LYS A 769 13.45 -35.06 24.09
N THR A 770 12.81 -34.25 23.27
CA THR A 770 11.35 -34.22 23.13
C THR A 770 10.80 -35.58 22.67
N LEU A 771 11.41 -36.18 21.64
CA LEU A 771 11.00 -37.50 21.12
C LEU A 771 11.25 -38.66 22.10
N ALA A 772 12.27 -38.53 22.96
CA ALA A 772 12.51 -39.51 24.01
C ALA A 772 11.42 -39.47 25.09
N LYS A 773 10.87 -38.29 25.37
CA LYS A 773 9.79 -38.05 26.33
C LYS A 773 8.41 -38.33 25.75
N LEU A 774 8.10 -37.74 24.64
CA LEU A 774 6.82 -37.87 23.93
C LEU A 774 6.94 -38.97 22.86
N LYS A 775 6.81 -40.22 23.34
CA LYS A 775 6.87 -41.39 22.45
C LYS A 775 5.61 -41.44 21.57
N ASN A 776 5.75 -42.01 20.37
CA ASN A 776 4.70 -42.21 19.38
C ASN A 776 4.34 -40.94 18.54
N ILE A 777 5.08 -39.85 18.67
CA ILE A 777 4.99 -38.76 17.69
C ILE A 777 5.37 -39.31 16.31
N GLN A 778 4.55 -39.02 15.32
CA GLN A 778 4.78 -39.43 13.94
C GLN A 778 5.82 -38.51 13.28
N ILE A 779 6.79 -39.04 12.54
CA ILE A 779 7.86 -38.26 11.93
C ILE A 779 7.83 -38.46 10.42
N TYR A 780 7.81 -37.33 9.71
CA TYR A 780 7.89 -37.29 8.25
C TYR A 780 8.93 -36.26 7.80
N TYR A 781 9.26 -36.31 6.50
CA TYR A 781 10.31 -35.50 5.91
C TYR A 781 9.81 -34.68 4.73
N ASP A 782 10.25 -33.43 4.64
CA ASP A 782 10.04 -32.52 3.50
C ASP A 782 11.19 -31.48 3.43
N ASP A 783 11.58 -31.07 2.24
CA ASP A 783 12.67 -30.12 2.06
C ASP A 783 12.27 -28.66 2.30
N PHE A 784 10.99 -28.42 2.58
CA PHE A 784 10.38 -27.11 2.82
C PHE A 784 10.44 -26.13 1.64
N SER A 785 10.74 -26.62 0.45
CA SER A 785 10.88 -25.78 -0.75
C SER A 785 9.56 -25.16 -1.24
N GLU A 786 8.44 -25.89 -1.06
CA GLU A 786 7.12 -25.44 -1.55
C GLU A 786 6.01 -25.52 -0.51
N ILE A 787 6.02 -26.57 0.31
CA ILE A 787 4.88 -26.93 1.15
C ILE A 787 4.58 -25.86 2.20
N ILE A 788 5.62 -25.33 2.83
CA ILE A 788 5.51 -24.29 3.86
C ILE A 788 4.82 -23.05 3.30
N ASN A 789 5.27 -22.60 2.13
CA ASN A 789 4.70 -21.41 1.48
C ASN A 789 3.24 -21.65 1.11
N THR A 790 2.93 -22.82 0.55
CA THR A 790 1.56 -23.18 0.15
C THR A 790 0.62 -23.24 1.36
N LEU A 791 1.02 -23.96 2.42
CA LEU A 791 0.18 -24.15 3.61
C LEU A 791 0.09 -22.87 4.46
N GLY A 792 1.20 -22.16 4.68
CA GLY A 792 1.21 -20.93 5.46
C GLY A 792 0.29 -19.87 4.84
N ARG A 793 0.43 -19.63 3.54
CA ARG A 793 -0.46 -18.70 2.81
C ARG A 793 -1.91 -19.18 2.83
N ARG A 794 -2.16 -20.46 2.70
CA ARG A 794 -3.51 -21.02 2.72
C ARG A 794 -4.19 -20.87 4.07
N MET A 795 -3.42 -20.99 5.15
CA MET A 795 -3.88 -20.84 6.53
C MET A 795 -3.74 -19.39 7.06
N TYR A 796 -3.41 -18.42 6.19
CA TYR A 796 -3.26 -16.99 6.50
C TYR A 796 -2.22 -16.67 7.57
N VAL A 797 -1.17 -17.49 7.65
CA VAL A 797 0.00 -17.25 8.51
C VAL A 797 1.25 -16.99 7.67
N ASP A 798 2.25 -16.37 8.26
CA ASP A 798 3.48 -15.96 7.59
C ASP A 798 4.33 -17.21 7.24
N PRO A 799 4.47 -17.55 5.94
CA PRO A 799 5.23 -18.74 5.55
C PRO A 799 6.75 -18.60 5.73
N ASP A 800 7.25 -17.40 5.93
CA ASP A 800 8.68 -17.16 6.15
C ASP A 800 9.10 -17.37 7.60
N LYS A 801 8.13 -17.62 8.51
CA LYS A 801 8.36 -17.89 9.92
C LYS A 801 8.09 -19.35 10.27
N LEU A 802 9.12 -20.05 10.71
CA LEU A 802 9.03 -21.41 11.24
C LEU A 802 9.20 -21.42 12.78
N PRO A 803 8.61 -22.39 13.49
CA PRO A 803 7.81 -23.51 12.97
C PRO A 803 6.46 -23.08 12.40
N LEU A 804 5.99 -23.75 11.36
CA LEU A 804 4.61 -23.66 10.92
C LEU A 804 3.84 -24.79 11.64
N ILE A 805 2.80 -24.41 12.39
CA ILE A 805 1.98 -25.34 13.17
C ILE A 805 0.55 -25.22 12.69
N ILE A 806 -0.05 -26.34 12.32
CA ILE A 806 -1.44 -26.40 11.85
C ILE A 806 -2.18 -27.47 12.63
N VAL A 807 -3.34 -27.12 13.19
CA VAL A 807 -4.26 -28.11 13.77
C VAL A 807 -5.35 -28.43 12.75
N THR A 808 -5.55 -29.70 12.49
CA THR A 808 -6.58 -30.19 11.57
C THR A 808 -7.73 -30.85 12.33
N ASN A 809 -8.90 -30.91 11.69
CA ASN A 809 -10.04 -31.69 12.15
C ASN A 809 -10.60 -32.49 10.97
N GLY A 810 -10.14 -33.73 10.84
CA GLY A 810 -10.41 -34.59 9.70
C GLY A 810 -9.53 -34.24 8.48
N THR A 811 -9.82 -34.90 7.36
CA THR A 811 -9.01 -34.87 6.13
C THR A 811 -8.71 -33.47 5.62
N LEU A 812 -7.49 -33.01 5.80
CA LEU A 812 -6.98 -31.71 5.30
C LEU A 812 -7.88 -30.52 5.60
N ASN A 813 -8.60 -30.55 6.72
CA ASN A 813 -9.40 -29.44 7.19
C ASN A 813 -8.67 -28.71 8.32
N GLY A 814 -8.02 -27.59 8.02
CA GLY A 814 -7.33 -26.75 8.99
C GLY A 814 -8.30 -25.94 9.85
N ILE A 815 -8.19 -26.09 11.16
CA ILE A 815 -9.02 -25.35 12.13
C ILE A 815 -8.26 -24.28 12.88
N TYR A 816 -6.93 -24.35 12.90
CA TYR A 816 -6.05 -23.37 13.52
C TYR A 816 -4.67 -23.43 12.87
N ALA A 817 -3.99 -22.31 12.77
CA ALA A 817 -2.59 -22.27 12.38
C ALA A 817 -1.84 -21.11 13.07
N THR A 818 -0.55 -21.32 13.27
CA THR A 818 0.39 -20.29 13.72
C THR A 818 1.75 -20.50 13.05
N SER A 819 2.52 -19.42 12.89
CA SER A 819 3.88 -19.46 12.35
C SER A 819 4.85 -18.68 13.23
N GLY A 820 6.08 -19.19 13.36
CA GLY A 820 7.02 -18.73 14.37
C GLY A 820 6.61 -19.18 15.78
N TYR A 821 7.17 -18.52 16.78
CA TYR A 821 6.84 -18.80 18.18
C TYR A 821 6.09 -17.63 18.83
N ASN A 822 4.99 -17.96 19.49
CA ASN A 822 4.27 -17.09 20.39
C ASN A 822 4.16 -17.77 21.75
N VAL A 823 4.40 -17.05 22.83
CA VAL A 823 4.29 -17.56 24.19
C VAL A 823 2.89 -18.13 24.44
N GLY A 824 2.80 -19.35 24.99
CA GLY A 824 1.55 -20.04 25.25
C GLY A 824 1.01 -20.83 24.05
N THR A 825 1.80 -21.03 22.99
CA THR A 825 1.41 -21.87 21.85
C THR A 825 1.12 -23.30 22.32
N GLY A 826 1.91 -23.88 23.23
CA GLY A 826 1.67 -25.20 23.79
C GLY A 826 0.32 -25.31 24.49
N ASP A 827 -0.05 -24.35 25.34
CA ASP A 827 -1.37 -24.29 25.99
C ASP A 827 -2.51 -24.23 24.98
N MET A 828 -2.33 -23.44 23.91
CA MET A 828 -3.34 -23.33 22.84
C MET A 828 -3.53 -24.66 22.11
N LEU A 829 -2.44 -25.34 21.77
CA LEU A 829 -2.51 -26.64 21.11
C LEU A 829 -3.26 -27.68 21.97
N LEU A 830 -2.98 -27.74 23.27
CA LEU A 830 -3.68 -28.65 24.19
C LEU A 830 -5.18 -28.33 24.33
N ARG A 831 -5.54 -27.05 24.31
CA ARG A 831 -6.95 -26.63 24.32
C ARG A 831 -7.70 -27.01 23.04
N LEU A 832 -6.99 -27.09 21.93
CA LEU A 832 -7.56 -27.44 20.62
C LEU A 832 -7.74 -28.95 20.43
N MET A 833 -6.91 -29.79 21.09
CA MET A 833 -6.99 -31.23 21.07
C MET A 833 -8.05 -31.76 22.02
#